data_6d9ac442c72ef3c7faf58c1b091085ce
#
_entry.id   6d9ac442c72ef3c7faf58c1b091085ce
#
_cell.length_a   1.000
_cell.length_b   1.000
_cell.length_c   1.000
_cell.angle_alpha   90.00
_cell.angle_beta   90.00
_cell.angle_gamma   90.00
#
_symmetry.space_group_name_H-M   'P 1'
#
loop_
_entity.id
_entity.type
_entity.pdbx_description
1 polymer ?
#
loop_
_entity_poly.entity_id
_entity_poly.type
_entity_poly.pdbx_seq_one_letter_code
_entity_poly.pdbx_strand_id
1 'polypeptide(L)'
;MPSNLKDLKITPKKRSRETNPLKIFETLTLRGTVENIWDPQSEALRSWDAVRQTQDVVIEMNTGGGKTLIGLLVAQSLVNETSGQVVYVCPTIQLIEQARMRAEECGLEVATYYEGGWSNEQTFSGAYGPCLTNYAAVFNGKSIFRKKQIQAFVLDDAHVAGPSIRASFTLRIGSSISAFARVVDLFKPYLEKSGHAQELAALLSGDWAPLFFIPAFEINRQAQRLTQILVEEGVTNDKVTLFAWEHVRDQINRCAILVSAKGVEISPVSLPLSTLSYFAQSARRIYLTATMPSPVQFSQTFGVANAHVIRPGGKSGDSQRLFVFAPGSTDEDQQQWTKQVIASYKACVIAPSKTQAESWTDIAELYDGGGGQAAVERFKAAPAPTKMVMAARYDGIDLPGDACRLLVLDGIPVGSFAIERFIDQSLNLANTRTSTTAIRLTQAIGRIFRSNTDHGVVILCGCELQSWMRNPSHQAFLPDLLQRQIQLGLQLRDSVDANEATFEDLIDGILTGDRQWDRIYKSSIDAYDTSTRPTPPAWLVKAGTEEGAAFLPLWQGDFAGAARSIRSLADSVSSSDKKLAAWYTHWCGLAQEVTGQSVAAIQSYLEAANRCAALGRPAISSRSVLASVSNPVAGVQANRVAELAAKPIAVQKTFGTIKRNLKYGENTKPAEEALAELGKLLGLEASRPDNQPGPRKTGPDVLWRYAPSKSGVALEAKTNKDADSQYQKKDDIGQFHDHLVYLRKQFPGEVFFQAIVGRQLPVSVESNPTDELRIVPLEGFVELVNRVEQMYNFIETSTDSDPLPVKAERWLQALGLSWPLCFDSLPFTLANDLKRADSQSEQIA
;
A
#
# COMPACT_ATOMS: atom_id res chain seq x y z
N MET A 1 72.82 -21.26 -24.56
CA MET A 1 71.53 -20.77 -24.02
C MET A 1 71.30 -19.39 -24.52
N PRO A 2 70.26 -19.09 -25.29
CA PRO A 2 70.06 -17.73 -25.82
C PRO A 2 69.49 -16.84 -24.74
N SER A 3 70.17 -15.77 -24.50
CA SER A 3 69.86 -14.70 -23.54
C SER A 3 69.10 -13.60 -24.22
N ASN A 4 67.86 -13.73 -24.54
CA ASN A 4 67.04 -12.54 -24.97
C ASN A 4 65.53 -12.75 -24.71
N LEU A 5 65.16 -12.97 -23.47
CA LEU A 5 63.79 -12.75 -23.03
C LEU A 5 63.43 -11.27 -22.87
N LYS A 6 64.40 -10.34 -22.97
CA LYS A 6 64.21 -8.90 -22.84
C LYS A 6 63.59 -8.23 -24.07
N ASP A 7 63.58 -8.90 -25.22
CA ASP A 7 63.09 -8.35 -26.49
C ASP A 7 61.70 -8.92 -26.91
N LEU A 8 61.10 -9.79 -26.11
CA LEU A 8 59.75 -10.22 -26.34
C LEU A 8 58.80 -9.09 -25.95
N LYS A 9 58.51 -8.20 -26.89
CA LYS A 9 57.37 -7.31 -26.82
C LYS A 9 56.09 -8.15 -26.89
N ILE A 10 55.63 -8.66 -25.72
CA ILE A 10 54.25 -9.18 -25.59
C ILE A 10 53.34 -7.95 -25.71
N THR A 11 52.87 -7.69 -26.92
CA THR A 11 51.79 -6.76 -27.13
C THR A 11 50.55 -7.41 -26.47
N PRO A 12 49.98 -6.81 -25.42
CA PRO A 12 48.75 -7.37 -24.83
C PRO A 12 47.73 -7.51 -25.97
N LYS A 13 47.16 -8.71 -26.15
CA LYS A 13 46.07 -8.91 -27.10
C LYS A 13 45.04 -7.85 -26.82
N LYS A 14 44.80 -6.91 -27.78
CA LYS A 14 43.69 -5.98 -27.68
C LYS A 14 42.43 -6.80 -27.38
N ARG A 15 41.79 -6.61 -26.24
CA ARG A 15 40.54 -7.31 -25.91
C ARG A 15 39.57 -7.11 -27.08
N SER A 16 39.00 -8.19 -27.52
CA SER A 16 37.94 -8.17 -28.54
C SER A 16 36.84 -7.23 -28.10
N ARG A 17 36.47 -6.25 -28.92
CA ARG A 17 35.27 -5.41 -28.74
C ARG A 17 34.10 -5.99 -29.50
N GLU A 18 34.04 -7.33 -29.61
CA GLU A 18 32.90 -8.01 -30.22
C GLU A 18 31.64 -7.73 -29.37
N THR A 19 30.60 -7.26 -30.02
CA THR A 19 29.35 -6.89 -29.39
C THR A 19 28.24 -7.89 -29.65
N ASN A 20 28.34 -8.68 -30.71
CA ASN A 20 27.35 -9.73 -30.96
C ASN A 20 27.48 -10.86 -29.92
N PRO A 21 26.47 -11.16 -29.11
CA PRO A 21 26.58 -12.10 -27.99
C PRO A 21 26.87 -13.54 -28.45
N LEU A 22 26.43 -13.96 -29.62
CA LEU A 22 26.75 -15.28 -30.20
C LEU A 22 28.22 -15.38 -30.58
N LYS A 23 28.76 -14.34 -31.24
CA LYS A 23 30.17 -14.30 -31.55
C LYS A 23 31.06 -14.18 -30.32
N ILE A 24 30.60 -13.49 -29.27
CA ILE A 24 31.27 -13.52 -27.96
C ILE A 24 31.40 -14.96 -27.49
N PHE A 25 30.30 -15.71 -27.48
CA PHE A 25 30.32 -17.12 -27.04
C PHE A 25 31.32 -17.96 -27.83
N GLU A 26 31.36 -17.83 -29.17
CA GLU A 26 32.29 -18.54 -30.05
C GLU A 26 33.76 -18.28 -29.73
N THR A 27 34.08 -17.13 -29.14
CA THR A 27 35.46 -16.75 -28.75
C THR A 27 35.85 -17.14 -27.33
N LEU A 28 34.91 -17.65 -26.52
CA LEU A 28 35.15 -18.03 -25.13
C LEU A 28 35.96 -19.35 -25.04
N THR A 29 36.74 -19.48 -23.98
CA THR A 29 37.42 -20.71 -23.63
C THR A 29 36.58 -21.46 -22.61
N LEU A 30 35.73 -22.33 -23.12
CA LEU A 30 34.83 -23.13 -22.28
C LEU A 30 35.61 -24.11 -21.41
N ARG A 31 35.30 -24.18 -20.11
CA ARG A 31 35.99 -25.00 -19.09
C ARG A 31 35.02 -25.93 -18.34
N GLY A 32 33.74 -25.92 -18.66
CA GLY A 32 32.69 -26.63 -17.93
C GLY A 32 31.86 -27.52 -18.84
N THR A 33 30.63 -27.77 -18.39
CA THR A 33 29.63 -28.62 -19.06
C THR A 33 28.91 -27.94 -20.21
N VAL A 34 29.14 -26.64 -20.45
CA VAL A 34 28.50 -25.89 -21.54
C VAL A 34 29.30 -26.13 -22.81
N GLU A 35 28.71 -26.91 -23.72
CA GLU A 35 29.34 -27.17 -25.01
C GLU A 35 28.79 -26.32 -26.14
N ASN A 36 27.49 -26.04 -26.12
CA ASN A 36 26.77 -25.37 -27.20
C ASN A 36 25.64 -24.45 -26.67
N ILE A 37 25.31 -23.45 -27.45
CA ILE A 37 24.08 -22.67 -27.28
C ILE A 37 22.92 -23.41 -27.94
N TRP A 38 21.82 -23.57 -27.23
CA TRP A 38 20.59 -24.19 -27.73
C TRP A 38 19.83 -23.24 -28.65
N ASP A 39 18.99 -23.79 -29.56
CA ASP A 39 18.23 -22.98 -30.50
C ASP A 39 17.41 -21.85 -29.83
N PRO A 40 16.65 -22.08 -28.76
CA PRO A 40 15.91 -20.99 -28.09
C PRO A 40 16.84 -19.92 -27.49
N GLN A 41 18.00 -20.29 -26.99
CA GLN A 41 18.99 -19.36 -26.47
C GLN A 41 19.58 -18.50 -27.62
N SER A 42 19.88 -19.15 -28.73
CA SER A 42 20.40 -18.49 -29.94
C SER A 42 19.38 -17.49 -30.49
N GLU A 43 18.11 -17.87 -30.52
CA GLU A 43 17.01 -17.01 -30.94
C GLU A 43 16.83 -15.82 -29.99
N ALA A 44 16.86 -16.05 -28.67
CA ALA A 44 16.79 -15.00 -27.66
C ALA A 44 17.89 -13.95 -27.85
N LEU A 45 19.14 -14.41 -28.04
CA LEU A 45 20.29 -13.55 -28.23
C LEU A 45 20.23 -12.75 -29.54
N ARG A 46 19.78 -13.39 -30.67
CA ARG A 46 19.58 -12.68 -31.95
C ARG A 46 18.48 -11.64 -31.86
N SER A 47 17.35 -12.01 -31.24
CA SER A 47 16.21 -11.11 -31.08
C SER A 47 16.57 -9.92 -30.21
N TRP A 48 17.31 -10.14 -29.11
CA TRP A 48 17.82 -9.05 -28.28
C TRP A 48 18.80 -8.16 -29.04
N ASP A 49 19.73 -8.74 -29.79
CA ASP A 49 20.73 -8.00 -30.56
C ASP A 49 20.08 -7.07 -31.60
N ALA A 50 18.97 -7.52 -32.22
CA ALA A 50 18.19 -6.72 -33.16
C ALA A 50 17.52 -5.48 -32.50
N VAL A 51 17.17 -5.56 -31.22
CA VAL A 51 16.52 -4.48 -30.47
C VAL A 51 17.40 -3.88 -29.37
N ARG A 52 18.71 -4.10 -29.44
CA ARG A 52 19.69 -3.75 -28.40
C ARG A 52 19.68 -2.28 -27.97
N GLN A 53 19.15 -1.37 -28.82
CA GLN A 53 19.03 0.05 -28.53
C GLN A 53 17.79 0.39 -27.70
N THR A 54 16.87 -0.54 -27.52
CA THR A 54 15.69 -0.36 -26.68
C THR A 54 16.08 -0.36 -25.21
N GLN A 55 15.60 0.64 -24.45
CA GLN A 55 15.97 0.81 -23.04
C GLN A 55 15.50 -0.35 -22.18
N ASP A 56 14.23 -0.75 -22.30
CA ASP A 56 13.59 -1.77 -21.48
C ASP A 56 13.23 -2.98 -22.36
N VAL A 57 13.92 -4.10 -22.14
CA VAL A 57 13.71 -5.35 -22.87
C VAL A 57 13.49 -6.49 -21.87
N VAL A 58 12.39 -7.21 -22.02
CA VAL A 58 12.10 -8.45 -21.28
C VAL A 58 12.45 -9.63 -22.15
N ILE A 59 13.26 -10.55 -21.65
CA ILE A 59 13.52 -11.85 -22.27
C ILE A 59 12.79 -12.90 -21.42
N GLU A 60 11.69 -13.42 -21.95
CA GLU A 60 10.91 -14.45 -21.30
C GLU A 60 11.39 -15.82 -21.76
N MET A 61 12.01 -16.56 -20.84
CA MET A 61 12.47 -17.92 -21.06
C MET A 61 12.21 -18.76 -19.83
N ASN A 62 11.75 -19.96 -20.06
CA ASN A 62 11.46 -20.89 -18.97
C ASN A 62 12.67 -21.17 -18.06
N THR A 63 12.40 -21.53 -16.83
CA THR A 63 13.41 -22.05 -15.91
C THR A 63 14.09 -23.27 -16.52
N GLY A 64 15.39 -23.40 -16.34
CA GLY A 64 16.18 -24.45 -17.03
C GLY A 64 16.59 -24.13 -18.48
N GLY A 65 16.00 -23.11 -19.11
CA GLY A 65 16.35 -22.66 -20.47
C GLY A 65 17.71 -21.95 -20.58
N GLY A 66 18.48 -21.86 -19.49
CA GLY A 66 19.83 -21.25 -19.49
C GLY A 66 19.82 -19.72 -19.49
N LYS A 67 18.81 -19.09 -18.88
CA LYS A 67 18.70 -17.62 -18.72
C LYS A 67 20.00 -16.98 -18.22
N THR A 68 20.66 -17.58 -17.26
CA THR A 68 21.90 -17.06 -16.68
C THR A 68 22.99 -16.91 -17.73
N LEU A 69 23.19 -17.90 -18.64
CA LEU A 69 24.15 -17.80 -19.70
C LEU A 69 23.81 -16.66 -20.68
N ILE A 70 22.53 -16.57 -21.07
CA ILE A 70 22.07 -15.49 -21.94
C ILE A 70 22.31 -14.14 -21.30
N GLY A 71 21.94 -13.98 -20.03
CA GLY A 71 22.14 -12.73 -19.30
C GLY A 71 23.61 -12.34 -19.17
N LEU A 72 24.50 -13.31 -18.92
CA LEU A 72 25.95 -13.05 -18.88
C LEU A 72 26.52 -12.63 -20.23
N LEU A 73 26.09 -13.27 -21.32
CA LEU A 73 26.49 -12.90 -22.68
C LEU A 73 25.96 -11.50 -23.08
N VAL A 74 24.71 -11.20 -22.74
CA VAL A 74 24.12 -9.87 -22.92
C VAL A 74 24.88 -8.81 -22.10
N ALA A 75 25.17 -9.10 -20.83
CA ALA A 75 25.92 -8.20 -19.96
C ALA A 75 27.33 -7.93 -20.52
N GLN A 76 28.06 -8.97 -20.97
CA GLN A 76 29.37 -8.82 -21.57
C GLN A 76 29.32 -8.06 -22.90
N SER A 77 28.28 -8.30 -23.71
CA SER A 77 28.05 -7.56 -24.97
C SER A 77 27.89 -6.06 -24.68
N LEU A 78 27.12 -5.70 -23.65
CA LEU A 78 26.90 -4.31 -23.23
C LEU A 78 28.17 -3.66 -22.65
N VAL A 79 28.98 -4.41 -21.89
CA VAL A 79 30.31 -3.95 -21.44
C VAL A 79 31.19 -3.64 -22.63
N ASN A 80 31.23 -4.52 -23.64
CA ASN A 80 32.06 -4.35 -24.84
C ASN A 80 31.61 -3.16 -25.71
N GLU A 81 30.29 -2.96 -25.85
CA GLU A 81 29.67 -1.86 -26.60
C GLU A 81 29.98 -0.50 -26.00
N THR A 82 29.70 -0.37 -24.72
CA THR A 82 29.69 0.93 -24.04
C THR A 82 31.03 1.29 -23.44
N SER A 83 31.92 0.30 -23.25
CA SER A 83 33.12 0.40 -22.40
C SER A 83 32.80 0.98 -21.03
N GLY A 84 31.58 0.66 -20.54
CA GLY A 84 31.00 1.20 -19.33
C GLY A 84 30.59 0.13 -18.32
N GLN A 85 30.16 0.56 -17.17
CA GLN A 85 29.81 -0.30 -16.06
C GLN A 85 28.44 -0.95 -16.28
N VAL A 86 28.36 -2.27 -16.21
CA VAL A 86 27.14 -3.08 -16.33
C VAL A 86 26.94 -3.88 -15.06
N VAL A 87 25.72 -3.87 -14.53
CA VAL A 87 25.35 -4.58 -13.30
C VAL A 87 24.40 -5.73 -13.63
N TYR A 88 24.76 -6.94 -13.24
CA TYR A 88 23.93 -8.13 -13.32
C TYR A 88 23.32 -8.40 -11.92
N VAL A 89 22.01 -8.39 -11.82
CA VAL A 89 21.30 -8.41 -10.54
C VAL A 89 20.58 -9.74 -10.33
N CYS A 90 20.92 -10.45 -9.28
CA CYS A 90 20.31 -11.73 -8.90
C CYS A 90 19.35 -11.56 -7.70
N PRO A 91 18.36 -12.43 -7.52
CA PRO A 91 17.50 -12.42 -6.34
C PRO A 91 18.22 -12.71 -5.01
N THR A 92 19.16 -13.64 -5.02
CA THR A 92 19.83 -14.12 -3.80
C THR A 92 21.35 -14.22 -3.98
N ILE A 93 22.08 -14.25 -2.86
CA ILE A 93 23.54 -14.45 -2.86
C ILE A 93 23.92 -15.81 -3.49
N GLN A 94 23.12 -16.85 -3.23
CA GLN A 94 23.34 -18.16 -3.83
C GLN A 94 23.29 -18.11 -5.36
N LEU A 95 22.32 -17.36 -5.94
CA LEU A 95 22.23 -17.18 -7.39
C LEU A 95 23.36 -16.32 -7.95
N ILE A 96 23.92 -15.38 -7.16
CA ILE A 96 25.17 -14.67 -7.54
C ILE A 96 26.30 -15.68 -7.72
N GLU A 97 26.51 -16.59 -6.75
CA GLU A 97 27.57 -17.58 -6.80
C GLU A 97 27.38 -18.60 -7.94
N GLN A 98 26.16 -19.02 -8.20
CA GLN A 98 25.84 -19.86 -9.36
C GLN A 98 26.14 -19.13 -10.69
N ALA A 99 25.76 -17.85 -10.81
CA ALA A 99 26.07 -17.06 -11.99
C ALA A 99 27.56 -16.82 -12.16
N ARG A 100 28.30 -16.61 -11.03
CA ARG A 100 29.76 -16.50 -11.04
C ARG A 100 30.42 -17.79 -11.53
N MET A 101 30.04 -18.94 -10.99
CA MET A 101 30.55 -20.24 -11.43
C MET A 101 30.26 -20.46 -12.93
N ARG A 102 29.04 -20.15 -13.37
CA ARG A 102 28.66 -20.25 -14.79
C ARG A 102 29.53 -19.33 -15.67
N ALA A 103 29.84 -18.11 -15.21
CA ALA A 103 30.74 -17.20 -15.90
C ALA A 103 32.17 -17.77 -16.01
N GLU A 104 32.67 -18.36 -14.92
CA GLU A 104 34.00 -19.02 -14.90
C GLU A 104 34.06 -20.22 -15.84
N GLU A 105 33.03 -21.08 -15.86
CA GLU A 105 32.89 -22.20 -16.79
C GLU A 105 32.95 -21.76 -18.26
N CYS A 106 32.40 -20.60 -18.55
CA CYS A 106 32.41 -20.00 -19.88
C CYS A 106 33.65 -19.15 -20.18
N GLY A 107 34.53 -18.96 -19.20
CA GLY A 107 35.72 -18.11 -19.35
C GLY A 107 35.40 -16.61 -19.42
N LEU A 108 34.28 -16.17 -18.88
CA LEU A 108 33.90 -14.76 -18.72
C LEU A 108 34.48 -14.19 -17.42
N GLU A 109 35.02 -12.98 -17.50
CA GLU A 109 35.47 -12.25 -16.32
C GLU A 109 34.30 -11.49 -15.71
N VAL A 110 34.08 -11.70 -14.42
CA VAL A 110 33.03 -11.00 -13.67
C VAL A 110 33.56 -10.51 -12.31
N ALA A 111 32.98 -9.42 -11.80
CA ALA A 111 33.12 -9.02 -10.41
C ALA A 111 31.87 -9.46 -9.62
N THR A 112 32.00 -9.69 -8.33
CA THR A 112 30.85 -9.85 -7.46
C THR A 112 30.85 -8.78 -6.37
N TYR A 113 29.68 -8.34 -5.95
CA TYR A 113 29.48 -7.45 -4.81
C TYR A 113 28.25 -7.87 -3.99
N TYR A 114 28.46 -8.31 -2.77
CA TYR A 114 27.42 -8.61 -1.78
C TYR A 114 28.00 -8.51 -0.37
N GLU A 115 27.15 -8.30 0.65
CA GLU A 115 27.53 -8.16 2.07
C GLU A 115 28.62 -7.10 2.32
N GLY A 116 28.70 -6.10 1.43
CA GLY A 116 29.67 -5.02 1.52
C GLY A 116 31.07 -5.36 0.97
N GLY A 117 31.28 -6.55 0.38
CA GLY A 117 32.55 -7.01 -0.15
C GLY A 117 32.59 -7.12 -1.68
N TRP A 118 33.75 -6.83 -2.27
CA TRP A 118 34.07 -7.06 -3.67
C TRP A 118 34.95 -8.29 -3.83
N SER A 119 34.67 -9.12 -4.85
CA SER A 119 35.65 -10.13 -5.27
C SER A 119 36.78 -9.52 -6.10
N ASN A 120 36.43 -8.66 -7.05
CA ASN A 120 37.38 -7.95 -7.93
C ASN A 120 36.77 -6.65 -8.46
N GLU A 121 36.94 -5.55 -7.73
CA GLU A 121 36.40 -4.25 -8.14
C GLU A 121 37.01 -3.73 -9.43
N GLN A 122 38.27 -4.10 -9.74
CA GLN A 122 38.95 -3.62 -10.96
C GLN A 122 38.29 -4.14 -12.23
N THR A 123 37.76 -5.36 -12.23
CA THR A 123 37.00 -5.91 -13.37
C THR A 123 35.79 -5.05 -13.69
N PHE A 124 35.07 -4.59 -12.67
CA PHE A 124 33.91 -3.73 -12.85
C PHE A 124 34.29 -2.27 -13.18
N SER A 125 35.17 -1.67 -12.38
CA SER A 125 35.58 -0.26 -12.58
C SER A 125 36.31 0.00 -13.90
N GLY A 126 37.08 -0.99 -14.35
CA GLY A 126 37.78 -0.97 -15.65
C GLY A 126 36.90 -1.36 -16.84
N ALA A 127 35.61 -1.66 -16.63
CA ALA A 127 34.71 -2.18 -17.66
C ALA A 127 35.27 -3.38 -18.41
N TYR A 128 35.81 -4.34 -17.65
CA TYR A 128 36.32 -5.60 -18.20
C TYR A 128 35.27 -6.69 -18.19
N GLY A 129 34.37 -6.63 -17.22
CA GLY A 129 33.25 -7.54 -17.08
C GLY A 129 32.14 -6.93 -16.21
N PRO A 130 30.94 -7.53 -16.18
CA PRO A 130 29.84 -7.06 -15.37
C PRO A 130 30.09 -7.30 -13.87
N CYS A 131 29.38 -6.54 -13.02
CA CYS A 131 29.27 -6.81 -11.59
C CYS A 131 28.02 -7.62 -11.30
N LEU A 132 28.17 -8.80 -10.71
CA LEU A 132 27.08 -9.62 -10.22
C LEU A 132 26.76 -9.20 -8.78
N THR A 133 25.50 -8.93 -8.49
CA THR A 133 25.04 -8.45 -7.18
C THR A 133 23.56 -8.84 -6.94
N ASN A 134 22.98 -8.46 -5.80
CA ASN A 134 21.58 -8.72 -5.52
C ASN A 134 20.71 -7.44 -5.55
N TYR A 135 19.39 -7.63 -5.61
CA TYR A 135 18.42 -6.53 -5.63
C TYR A 135 18.57 -5.60 -4.42
N ALA A 136 18.80 -6.16 -3.22
CA ALA A 136 18.98 -5.37 -2.01
C ALA A 136 20.22 -4.46 -2.09
N ALA A 137 21.32 -4.92 -2.66
CA ALA A 137 22.52 -4.11 -2.81
C ALA A 137 22.34 -2.97 -3.83
N VAL A 138 21.55 -3.21 -4.88
CA VAL A 138 21.23 -2.18 -5.89
C VAL A 138 20.28 -1.14 -5.33
N PHE A 139 19.17 -1.54 -4.71
CA PHE A 139 18.04 -0.67 -4.42
C PHE A 139 18.01 -0.11 -3.00
N ASN A 140 18.95 -0.45 -2.11
CA ASN A 140 19.00 0.14 -0.77
C ASN A 140 19.42 1.61 -0.78
N GLY A 141 19.07 2.33 0.28
CA GLY A 141 19.30 3.76 0.40
C GLY A 141 20.78 4.18 0.46
N LYS A 142 21.71 3.26 0.73
CA LYS A 142 23.16 3.47 0.72
C LYS A 142 23.87 2.69 -0.37
N SER A 143 23.17 2.31 -1.44
CA SER A 143 23.75 1.56 -2.56
C SER A 143 25.03 2.22 -3.09
N ILE A 144 26.08 1.41 -3.26
CA ILE A 144 27.35 1.86 -3.83
C ILE A 144 27.21 2.34 -5.28
N PHE A 145 26.14 1.91 -5.96
CA PHE A 145 25.85 2.26 -7.34
C PHE A 145 25.29 3.70 -7.49
N ARG A 146 24.81 4.34 -6.42
CA ARG A 146 24.25 5.71 -6.44
C ARG A 146 25.22 6.76 -7.00
N LYS A 147 26.52 6.57 -6.82
CA LYS A 147 27.57 7.51 -7.26
C LYS A 147 28.26 7.05 -8.56
N LYS A 148 27.77 6.01 -9.21
CA LYS A 148 28.36 5.42 -10.41
C LYS A 148 27.45 5.65 -11.62
N GLN A 149 28.04 5.84 -12.79
CA GLN A 149 27.30 5.91 -14.06
C GLN A 149 27.12 4.49 -14.60
N ILE A 150 26.02 3.87 -14.24
CA ILE A 150 25.70 2.53 -14.72
C ILE A 150 25.08 2.63 -16.11
N GLN A 151 25.71 1.98 -17.10
CA GLN A 151 25.25 1.99 -18.47
C GLN A 151 24.09 1.00 -18.68
N ALA A 152 24.15 -0.13 -18.03
CA ALA A 152 23.09 -1.12 -18.17
C ALA A 152 22.91 -1.97 -16.91
N PHE A 153 21.68 -2.46 -16.76
CA PHE A 153 21.29 -3.48 -15.80
C PHE A 153 20.76 -4.72 -16.53
N VAL A 154 21.21 -5.89 -16.10
CA VAL A 154 20.60 -7.18 -16.43
C VAL A 154 20.00 -7.73 -15.14
N LEU A 155 18.68 -7.85 -15.12
CA LEU A 155 17.91 -8.21 -13.92
C LEU A 155 17.42 -9.65 -14.05
N ASP A 156 18.09 -10.55 -13.34
CA ASP A 156 17.75 -11.98 -13.38
C ASP A 156 16.54 -12.29 -12.49
N ASP A 157 15.72 -13.23 -12.95
CA ASP A 157 14.46 -13.61 -12.32
C ASP A 157 13.62 -12.37 -11.90
N ALA A 158 13.44 -11.42 -12.80
CA ALA A 158 12.79 -10.13 -12.55
C ALA A 158 11.38 -10.27 -11.97
N HIS A 159 10.69 -11.40 -12.21
CA HIS A 159 9.35 -11.68 -11.66
C HIS A 159 9.31 -11.83 -10.13
N VAL A 160 10.45 -12.10 -9.47
CA VAL A 160 10.55 -12.23 -8.00
C VAL A 160 11.21 -11.00 -7.34
N ALA A 161 11.53 -9.97 -8.09
CA ALA A 161 12.26 -8.80 -7.58
C ALA A 161 11.42 -7.91 -6.63
N GLY A 162 10.10 -7.86 -6.84
CA GLY A 162 9.18 -6.93 -6.16
C GLY A 162 9.32 -6.89 -4.64
N PRO A 163 9.21 -8.01 -3.92
CA PRO A 163 9.37 -8.05 -2.47
C PRO A 163 10.74 -7.54 -1.99
N SER A 164 11.83 -7.91 -2.66
CA SER A 164 13.18 -7.48 -2.31
C SER A 164 13.38 -5.97 -2.51
N ILE A 165 12.84 -5.41 -3.61
CA ILE A 165 12.89 -3.98 -3.88
C ILE A 165 12.03 -3.24 -2.84
N ARG A 166 10.79 -3.67 -2.58
CA ARG A 166 9.92 -3.04 -1.57
C ARG A 166 10.55 -3.07 -0.18
N ALA A 167 11.20 -4.19 0.21
CA ALA A 167 11.91 -4.28 1.48
C ALA A 167 12.99 -3.20 1.62
N SER A 168 13.68 -2.86 0.53
CA SER A 168 14.71 -1.81 0.51
C SER A 168 14.15 -0.42 0.80
N PHE A 169 12.87 -0.18 0.54
CA PHE A 169 12.16 1.09 0.78
C PHE A 169 11.26 1.07 2.01
N THR A 170 11.14 -0.06 2.71
CA THR A 170 10.24 -0.20 3.87
C THR A 170 11.02 -0.23 5.16
N LEU A 171 10.86 0.82 5.97
CA LEU A 171 11.40 0.87 7.31
C LEU A 171 10.52 0.02 8.24
N ARG A 172 11.11 -1.00 8.86
CA ARG A 172 10.45 -1.92 9.80
C ARG A 172 10.97 -1.74 11.19
N ILE A 173 10.08 -1.46 12.13
CA ILE A 173 10.38 -1.29 13.56
C ILE A 173 9.65 -2.41 14.28
N GLY A 174 10.39 -3.42 14.73
CA GLY A 174 9.82 -4.56 15.46
C GLY A 174 9.22 -4.16 16.81
N SER A 175 8.21 -4.89 17.27
CA SER A 175 7.54 -4.60 18.54
C SER A 175 8.43 -4.76 19.77
N SER A 176 9.55 -5.46 19.67
CA SER A 176 10.55 -5.60 20.74
C SER A 176 11.50 -4.40 20.88
N ILE A 177 11.45 -3.44 19.96
CA ILE A 177 12.33 -2.26 19.95
C ILE A 177 11.62 -1.10 20.67
N SER A 178 12.33 -0.34 21.51
CA SER A 178 11.76 0.79 22.27
C SER A 178 11.08 1.85 21.40
N ALA A 179 11.58 2.07 20.20
CA ALA A 179 10.97 2.95 19.21
C ALA A 179 9.50 2.58 18.89
N PHE A 180 9.14 1.30 18.94
CA PHE A 180 7.76 0.86 18.69
C PHE A 180 6.77 1.49 19.67
N ALA A 181 7.03 1.37 20.97
CA ALA A 181 6.14 1.92 22.00
C ALA A 181 5.95 3.43 21.84
N ARG A 182 7.05 4.17 21.58
CA ARG A 182 7.00 5.62 21.40
C ARG A 182 6.25 6.04 20.13
N VAL A 183 6.37 5.28 19.04
CA VAL A 183 5.61 5.54 17.81
C VAL A 183 4.12 5.25 18.04
N VAL A 184 3.78 4.18 18.74
CA VAL A 184 2.39 3.88 19.11
C VAL A 184 1.81 4.98 19.99
N ASP A 185 2.54 5.43 21.01
CA ASP A 185 2.11 6.51 21.91
C ASP A 185 1.90 7.84 21.15
N LEU A 186 2.70 8.11 20.12
CA LEU A 186 2.53 9.30 19.28
C LEU A 186 1.16 9.33 18.58
N PHE A 187 0.70 8.19 18.08
CA PHE A 187 -0.57 8.07 17.35
C PHE A 187 -1.76 7.62 18.21
N LYS A 188 -1.51 7.20 19.45
CA LYS A 188 -2.54 6.76 20.40
C LYS A 188 -3.69 7.75 20.56
N PRO A 189 -3.47 9.09 20.74
CA PRO A 189 -4.57 10.05 20.88
C PRO A 189 -5.49 10.11 19.66
N TYR A 190 -4.95 9.89 18.46
CA TYR A 190 -5.74 9.80 17.25
C TYR A 190 -6.55 8.50 17.22
N LEU A 191 -5.92 7.35 17.49
CA LEU A 191 -6.57 6.04 17.47
C LEU A 191 -7.70 5.95 18.49
N GLU A 192 -7.49 6.46 19.70
CA GLU A 192 -8.53 6.49 20.76
C GLU A 192 -9.72 7.37 20.37
N LYS A 193 -9.48 8.56 19.81
CA LYS A 193 -10.53 9.46 19.31
C LYS A 193 -11.31 8.87 18.12
N SER A 194 -10.66 8.03 17.34
CA SER A 194 -11.26 7.34 16.20
C SER A 194 -12.02 6.06 16.57
N GLY A 195 -12.19 5.79 17.85
CA GLY A 195 -12.96 4.64 18.36
C GLY A 195 -12.18 3.33 18.48
N HIS A 196 -10.85 3.35 18.29
CA HIS A 196 -10.00 2.15 18.29
C HIS A 196 -9.31 1.87 19.63
N ALA A 197 -9.83 2.40 20.75
CA ALA A 197 -9.20 2.26 22.06
C ALA A 197 -9.08 0.79 22.53
N GLN A 198 -10.13 0.00 22.33
CA GLN A 198 -10.15 -1.42 22.73
C GLN A 198 -9.22 -2.26 21.85
N GLU A 199 -9.25 -2.05 20.55
CA GLU A 199 -8.38 -2.74 19.58
C GLU A 199 -6.90 -2.38 19.81
N LEU A 200 -6.62 -1.12 20.17
CA LEU A 200 -5.27 -0.69 20.54
C LEU A 200 -4.78 -1.36 21.82
N ALA A 201 -5.65 -1.51 22.82
CA ALA A 201 -5.33 -2.24 24.05
C ALA A 201 -5.05 -3.72 23.75
N ALA A 202 -5.84 -4.38 22.90
CA ALA A 202 -5.62 -5.76 22.45
C ALA A 202 -4.30 -5.91 21.67
N LEU A 203 -3.94 -4.93 20.84
CA LEU A 203 -2.66 -4.91 20.14
C LEU A 203 -1.48 -4.86 21.12
N LEU A 204 -1.59 -4.04 22.16
CA LEU A 204 -0.53 -3.86 23.15
C LEU A 204 -0.41 -5.06 24.11
N SER A 205 -1.52 -5.79 24.38
CA SER A 205 -1.50 -7.01 25.17
C SER A 205 -1.02 -8.25 24.37
N GLY A 206 -1.00 -8.15 23.06
CA GLY A 206 -0.58 -9.27 22.18
C GLY A 206 -1.65 -10.34 21.93
N ASP A 207 -2.90 -10.15 22.41
CA ASP A 207 -3.94 -11.16 22.33
C ASP A 207 -4.58 -11.29 20.95
N TRP A 208 -4.83 -10.17 20.28
CA TRP A 208 -5.33 -10.12 18.91
C TRP A 208 -4.88 -8.81 18.27
N ALA A 209 -4.41 -8.88 17.05
CA ALA A 209 -3.73 -7.73 16.48
C ALA A 209 -4.39 -7.24 15.20
N PRO A 210 -5.27 -6.23 15.29
CA PRO A 210 -5.70 -5.49 14.12
C PRO A 210 -4.50 -4.81 13.45
N LEU A 211 -4.66 -4.53 12.17
CA LEU A 211 -3.71 -3.73 11.41
C LEU A 211 -4.23 -2.29 11.33
N PHE A 212 -3.58 -1.36 11.98
CA PHE A 212 -3.94 0.06 11.92
C PHE A 212 -3.21 0.78 10.82
N PHE A 213 -3.95 1.46 9.97
CA PHE A 213 -3.43 2.47 9.06
C PHE A 213 -3.47 3.84 9.75
N ILE A 214 -2.35 4.55 9.76
CA ILE A 214 -2.31 5.94 10.22
C ILE A 214 -2.60 6.84 9.02
N PRO A 215 -3.68 7.62 9.03
CA PRO A 215 -4.04 8.47 7.89
C PRO A 215 -2.99 9.53 7.57
N ALA A 216 -2.88 9.88 6.30
CA ALA A 216 -1.86 10.80 5.81
C ALA A 216 -1.90 12.18 6.48
N PHE A 217 -3.08 12.70 6.82
CA PHE A 217 -3.22 13.97 7.57
C PHE A 217 -2.65 13.89 8.99
N GLU A 218 -2.77 12.75 9.65
CA GLU A 218 -2.19 12.55 10.99
C GLU A 218 -0.67 12.35 10.89
N ILE A 219 -0.20 11.61 9.89
CA ILE A 219 1.23 11.46 9.62
C ILE A 219 1.86 12.81 9.33
N ASN A 220 1.25 13.62 8.46
CA ASN A 220 1.75 14.95 8.09
C ASN A 220 1.85 15.87 9.32
N ARG A 221 0.85 15.82 10.21
CA ARG A 221 0.84 16.58 11.46
C ARG A 221 1.96 16.18 12.40
N GLN A 222 2.29 14.89 12.46
CA GLN A 222 3.24 14.32 13.43
C GLN A 222 4.63 14.03 12.80
N ALA A 223 4.83 14.31 11.52
CA ALA A 223 6.03 13.89 10.77
C ALA A 223 7.33 14.30 11.44
N GLN A 224 7.43 15.54 11.92
CA GLN A 224 8.63 16.06 12.59
C GLN A 224 8.89 15.31 13.90
N ARG A 225 7.84 15.10 14.72
CA ARG A 225 7.98 14.39 15.99
C ARG A 225 8.28 12.91 15.78
N LEU A 226 7.67 12.29 14.79
CA LEU A 226 7.98 10.92 14.41
C LEU A 226 9.44 10.76 13.98
N THR A 227 9.93 11.63 13.10
CA THR A 227 11.34 11.66 12.70
C THR A 227 12.27 11.79 13.90
N GLN A 228 11.95 12.70 14.83
CA GLN A 228 12.72 12.89 16.04
C GLN A 228 12.76 11.62 16.90
N ILE A 229 11.62 10.96 17.14
CA ILE A 229 11.54 9.71 17.90
C ILE A 229 12.43 8.63 17.26
N LEU A 230 12.35 8.46 15.93
CA LEU A 230 13.13 7.43 15.24
C LEU A 230 14.64 7.66 15.33
N VAL A 231 15.08 8.93 15.34
CA VAL A 231 16.49 9.29 15.52
C VAL A 231 16.92 9.10 16.99
N GLU A 232 16.12 9.58 17.95
CA GLU A 232 16.42 9.44 19.40
C GLU A 232 16.53 7.97 19.81
N GLU A 233 15.69 7.10 19.29
CA GLU A 233 15.68 5.65 19.56
C GLU A 233 16.73 4.87 18.76
N GLY A 234 17.58 5.55 18.01
CA GLY A 234 18.70 4.92 17.32
C GLY A 234 18.29 3.95 16.19
N VAL A 235 17.12 4.11 15.60
CA VAL A 235 16.67 3.30 14.43
C VAL A 235 17.67 3.36 13.28
N THR A 236 18.51 4.39 13.23
CA THR A 236 19.59 4.58 12.27
C THR A 236 20.87 3.81 12.58
N ASN A 237 20.96 3.12 13.72
CA ASN A 237 22.19 2.44 14.15
C ASN A 237 22.27 0.99 13.65
N ASP A 238 21.12 0.37 13.35
CA ASP A 238 21.08 -0.97 12.76
C ASP A 238 21.18 -0.90 11.22
N LYS A 239 21.99 -1.76 10.61
CA LYS A 239 22.21 -1.75 9.15
C LYS A 239 20.93 -1.99 8.33
N VAL A 240 20.02 -2.82 8.84
CA VAL A 240 18.79 -3.16 8.09
C VAL A 240 17.86 -1.96 8.02
N THR A 241 17.61 -1.32 9.17
CA THR A 241 16.75 -0.13 9.26
C THR A 241 17.40 1.09 8.61
N LEU A 242 18.71 1.25 8.78
CA LEU A 242 19.47 2.35 8.19
C LEU A 242 19.32 2.43 6.67
N PHE A 243 19.33 1.31 5.97
CA PHE A 243 19.23 1.30 4.52
C PHE A 243 17.86 1.77 4.01
N ALA A 244 16.78 1.38 4.67
CA ALA A 244 15.44 1.91 4.35
C ALA A 244 15.26 3.35 4.83
N TRP A 245 15.82 3.70 6.00
CA TRP A 245 15.79 5.06 6.54
C TRP A 245 16.32 6.11 5.57
N GLU A 246 17.44 5.82 4.88
CA GLU A 246 18.01 6.72 3.88
C GLU A 246 17.07 7.05 2.72
N HIS A 247 16.05 6.22 2.46
CA HIS A 247 15.01 6.52 1.49
C HIS A 247 13.84 7.30 2.06
N VAL A 248 13.42 7.00 3.29
CA VAL A 248 12.15 7.51 3.85
C VAL A 248 12.30 8.72 4.75
N ARG A 249 13.48 9.00 5.31
CA ARG A 249 13.70 10.04 6.33
C ARG A 249 13.17 11.43 5.96
N ASP A 250 13.41 11.86 4.71
CA ASP A 250 13.01 13.17 4.21
C ASP A 250 11.62 13.16 3.58
N GLN A 251 10.99 11.97 3.50
CA GLN A 251 9.72 11.70 2.82
C GLN A 251 8.69 11.03 3.75
N ILE A 252 8.91 11.05 5.06
CA ILE A 252 8.14 10.25 6.01
C ILE A 252 6.63 10.56 5.98
N ASN A 253 6.26 11.83 5.73
CA ASN A 253 4.87 12.25 5.58
C ASN A 253 4.22 11.80 4.26
N ARG A 254 5.00 11.24 3.32
CA ARG A 254 4.54 10.70 2.02
C ARG A 254 4.48 9.19 2.00
N CYS A 255 4.78 8.57 3.15
CA CYS A 255 4.75 7.12 3.34
C CYS A 255 3.45 6.68 4.00
N ALA A 256 2.99 5.49 3.66
CA ALA A 256 1.99 4.79 4.46
C ALA A 256 2.62 4.27 5.75
N ILE A 257 1.98 4.50 6.88
CA ILE A 257 2.40 4.00 8.19
C ILE A 257 1.34 3.03 8.69
N LEU A 258 1.80 1.83 9.00
CA LEU A 258 0.94 0.74 9.47
C LEU A 258 1.49 0.18 10.78
N VAL A 259 0.61 0.02 11.75
CA VAL A 259 0.90 -0.49 13.08
C VAL A 259 0.22 -1.83 13.29
N SER A 260 0.97 -2.81 13.75
CA SER A 260 0.48 -4.17 14.08
C SER A 260 1.19 -4.68 15.34
N ALA A 261 0.75 -5.79 15.91
CA ALA A 261 1.45 -6.43 17.04
C ALA A 261 2.89 -6.87 16.70
N LYS A 262 3.22 -7.03 15.42
CA LYS A 262 4.59 -7.36 14.98
C LYS A 262 5.50 -6.13 14.92
N GLY A 263 4.93 -4.92 14.88
CA GLY A 263 5.70 -3.68 14.78
C GLY A 263 5.04 -2.64 13.88
N VAL A 264 5.82 -1.62 13.54
CA VAL A 264 5.45 -0.54 12.63
C VAL A 264 6.17 -0.72 11.28
N GLU A 265 5.43 -0.58 10.19
CA GLU A 265 6.01 -0.48 8.84
C GLU A 265 5.74 0.91 8.26
N ILE A 266 6.80 1.57 7.78
CA ILE A 266 6.75 2.85 7.07
C ILE A 266 7.25 2.60 5.65
N SER A 267 6.36 2.73 4.66
CA SER A 267 6.63 2.35 3.27
C SER A 267 6.05 3.37 2.29
N PRO A 268 6.73 3.68 1.17
CA PRO A 268 6.09 4.45 0.11
C PRO A 268 4.85 3.72 -0.43
N VAL A 269 3.85 4.49 -0.81
CA VAL A 269 2.61 3.96 -1.40
C VAL A 269 2.91 3.24 -2.71
N SER A 270 3.66 3.89 -3.58
CA SER A 270 4.21 3.34 -4.82
C SER A 270 5.73 3.41 -4.81
N LEU A 271 6.41 2.42 -5.39
CA LEU A 271 7.88 2.37 -5.39
C LEU A 271 8.46 3.48 -6.29
N PRO A 272 9.26 4.41 -5.76
CA PRO A 272 9.74 5.57 -6.51
C PRO A 272 11.06 5.29 -7.27
N LEU A 273 11.16 4.18 -7.99
CA LEU A 273 12.41 3.75 -8.63
C LEU A 273 12.95 4.74 -9.67
N SER A 274 12.07 5.50 -10.31
CA SER A 274 12.44 6.54 -11.26
C SER A 274 13.23 7.70 -10.63
N THR A 275 13.25 7.83 -9.30
CA THR A 275 14.08 8.78 -8.58
C THR A 275 15.53 8.32 -8.38
N LEU A 276 15.81 7.05 -8.60
CA LEU A 276 17.14 6.47 -8.54
C LEU A 276 17.86 6.71 -9.87
N SER A 277 18.55 7.82 -10.00
CA SER A 277 19.14 8.28 -11.27
C SER A 277 20.04 7.22 -11.93
N TYR A 278 20.85 6.50 -11.15
CA TYR A 278 21.72 5.44 -11.66
C TYR A 278 20.95 4.27 -12.30
N PHE A 279 19.68 4.03 -11.89
CA PHE A 279 18.81 3.02 -12.47
C PHE A 279 17.91 3.60 -13.55
N ALA A 280 17.23 4.71 -13.27
CA ALA A 280 16.27 5.34 -14.18
C ALA A 280 16.93 5.87 -15.47
N GLN A 281 18.15 6.40 -15.36
CA GLN A 281 18.89 6.98 -16.48
C GLN A 281 19.85 6.00 -17.17
N SER A 282 19.89 4.73 -16.71
CA SER A 282 20.67 3.71 -17.40
C SER A 282 20.18 3.53 -18.85
N ALA A 283 21.12 3.40 -19.78
CA ALA A 283 20.80 3.32 -21.20
C ALA A 283 20.01 2.06 -21.54
N ARG A 284 20.22 0.97 -20.81
CA ARG A 284 19.61 -0.36 -21.05
C ARG A 284 19.25 -1.03 -19.75
N ARG A 285 18.04 -1.64 -19.73
CA ARG A 285 17.58 -2.52 -18.66
C ARG A 285 16.99 -3.79 -19.27
N ILE A 286 17.63 -4.88 -19.02
CA ILE A 286 17.27 -6.19 -19.56
C ILE A 286 16.72 -7.04 -18.43
N TYR A 287 15.48 -7.46 -18.55
CA TYR A 287 14.78 -8.24 -17.55
C TYR A 287 14.67 -9.69 -18.02
N LEU A 288 15.35 -10.60 -17.32
CA LEU A 288 15.25 -12.04 -17.57
C LEU A 288 14.16 -12.59 -16.67
N THR A 289 13.24 -13.35 -17.23
CA THR A 289 12.12 -13.89 -16.46
C THR A 289 11.71 -15.26 -16.97
N ALA A 290 11.22 -16.10 -16.06
CA ALA A 290 10.62 -17.40 -16.43
C ALA A 290 9.18 -17.25 -16.92
N THR A 291 8.48 -16.29 -16.36
CA THR A 291 7.09 -15.97 -16.69
C THR A 291 6.96 -14.46 -16.74
N MET A 292 6.38 -13.94 -17.80
CA MET A 292 6.15 -12.50 -17.89
C MET A 292 5.25 -12.05 -16.73
N PRO A 293 5.70 -11.13 -15.86
CA PRO A 293 4.82 -10.50 -14.89
C PRO A 293 3.67 -9.80 -15.61
N SER A 294 2.52 -9.67 -14.96
CA SER A 294 1.46 -8.83 -15.53
C SER A 294 1.99 -7.41 -15.77
N PRO A 295 1.50 -6.67 -16.78
CA PRO A 295 1.91 -5.29 -17.02
C PRO A 295 1.79 -4.41 -15.76
N VAL A 296 0.76 -4.66 -14.95
CA VAL A 296 0.54 -3.98 -13.65
C VAL A 296 1.70 -4.25 -12.69
N GLN A 297 2.00 -5.53 -12.45
CA GLN A 297 3.09 -5.91 -11.54
C GLN A 297 4.44 -5.38 -12.02
N PHE A 298 4.70 -5.46 -13.31
CA PHE A 298 5.95 -4.98 -13.90
C PHE A 298 6.11 -3.47 -13.71
N SER A 299 5.04 -2.71 -13.99
CA SER A 299 5.02 -1.27 -13.78
C SER A 299 5.17 -0.89 -12.30
N GLN A 300 4.43 -1.55 -11.41
CA GLN A 300 4.52 -1.29 -9.96
C GLN A 300 5.88 -1.67 -9.37
N THR A 301 6.54 -2.69 -9.93
CA THR A 301 7.87 -3.14 -9.45
C THR A 301 9.00 -2.26 -9.97
N PHE A 302 9.02 -1.95 -11.27
CA PHE A 302 10.16 -1.31 -11.93
C PHE A 302 9.89 0.13 -12.40
N GLY A 303 8.65 0.61 -12.31
CA GLY A 303 8.25 1.93 -12.82
C GLY A 303 8.24 2.01 -14.34
N VAL A 304 8.12 0.87 -15.04
CA VAL A 304 8.17 0.77 -16.51
C VAL A 304 6.81 0.35 -17.04
N ALA A 305 6.15 1.25 -17.77
CA ALA A 305 4.83 0.98 -18.33
C ALA A 305 4.86 0.08 -19.58
N ASN A 306 5.90 0.23 -20.40
CA ASN A 306 6.05 -0.51 -21.64
C ASN A 306 7.49 -1.03 -21.79
N ALA A 307 7.64 -2.32 -22.00
CA ALA A 307 8.89 -2.96 -22.31
C ALA A 307 8.77 -3.80 -23.59
N HIS A 308 9.83 -3.90 -24.36
CA HIS A 308 9.87 -4.81 -25.50
C HIS A 308 10.04 -6.25 -25.00
N VAL A 309 9.10 -7.15 -25.37
CA VAL A 309 9.09 -8.53 -24.88
C VAL A 309 9.59 -9.49 -25.97
N ILE A 310 10.62 -10.24 -25.65
CA ILE A 310 11.21 -11.29 -26.50
C ILE A 310 10.75 -12.64 -25.93
N ARG A 311 10.11 -13.45 -26.78
CA ARG A 311 9.73 -14.84 -26.51
C ARG A 311 10.35 -15.71 -27.57
N PRO A 312 11.47 -16.39 -27.27
CA PRO A 312 12.07 -17.30 -28.25
C PRO A 312 11.06 -18.36 -28.69
N GLY A 313 10.96 -18.59 -29.95
CA GLY A 313 9.97 -19.50 -30.55
C GLY A 313 10.19 -20.95 -30.14
N GLY A 314 9.11 -21.60 -29.90
CA GLY A 314 8.97 -22.98 -29.49
C GLY A 314 8.02 -23.07 -28.30
N LYS A 315 7.08 -24.01 -28.33
CA LYS A 315 6.28 -24.43 -27.16
C LYS A 315 7.20 -25.11 -26.13
N SER A 316 8.28 -24.44 -25.75
CA SER A 316 9.25 -24.98 -24.82
C SER A 316 8.84 -24.56 -23.43
N GLY A 317 8.44 -25.49 -22.61
CA GLY A 317 8.38 -25.34 -21.19
C GLY A 317 7.06 -25.46 -20.52
N ASP A 318 6.20 -26.24 -21.05
CA ASP A 318 4.96 -26.61 -20.42
C ASP A 318 5.20 -27.75 -19.42
N SER A 319 5.75 -27.40 -18.22
CA SER A 319 5.79 -28.41 -17.14
C SER A 319 4.36 -28.92 -16.89
N GLN A 320 4.24 -30.25 -16.80
CA GLN A 320 2.95 -30.90 -16.63
C GLN A 320 2.52 -30.83 -15.16
N ARG A 321 1.40 -30.18 -14.89
CA ARG A 321 0.85 -30.03 -13.54
C ARG A 321 -0.57 -30.56 -13.48
N LEU A 322 -0.85 -31.42 -12.50
CA LEU A 322 -2.20 -31.76 -12.12
C LEU A 322 -2.62 -30.93 -10.91
N PHE A 323 -3.71 -30.22 -11.00
CA PHE A 323 -4.36 -29.57 -9.87
C PHE A 323 -5.39 -30.53 -9.26
N VAL A 324 -5.19 -30.88 -7.99
CA VAL A 324 -6.12 -31.69 -7.20
C VAL A 324 -6.81 -30.79 -6.19
N PHE A 325 -8.12 -30.74 -6.24
CA PHE A 325 -8.94 -30.02 -5.27
C PHE A 325 -9.27 -30.96 -4.13
N ALA A 326 -8.66 -30.76 -2.95
CA ALA A 326 -8.88 -31.59 -1.78
C ALA A 326 -10.39 -31.69 -1.45
N PRO A 327 -10.97 -32.90 -1.34
CA PRO A 327 -12.36 -33.07 -0.95
C PRO A 327 -12.57 -32.68 0.52
N GLY A 328 -13.80 -32.32 0.89
CA GLY A 328 -14.17 -31.86 2.22
C GLY A 328 -14.93 -30.56 2.22
N SER A 329 -15.82 -30.37 3.18
CA SER A 329 -16.66 -29.18 3.32
C SER A 329 -16.05 -28.11 4.24
N THR A 330 -15.04 -28.46 5.02
CA THR A 330 -14.29 -27.58 5.92
C THR A 330 -12.81 -27.60 5.57
N ASP A 331 -12.08 -26.60 6.05
CA ASP A 331 -10.61 -26.53 5.89
C ASP A 331 -9.95 -27.71 6.62
N GLU A 332 -10.48 -28.11 7.76
CA GLU A 332 -10.01 -29.22 8.57
C GLU A 332 -10.18 -30.57 7.83
N ASP A 333 -11.36 -30.80 7.21
CA ASP A 333 -11.61 -32.03 6.43
C ASP A 333 -10.61 -32.13 5.26
N GLN A 334 -10.42 -31.01 4.53
CA GLN A 334 -9.50 -30.94 3.40
C GLN A 334 -8.06 -31.15 3.83
N GLN A 335 -7.67 -30.59 4.98
CA GLN A 335 -6.32 -30.78 5.52
C GLN A 335 -6.10 -32.23 5.95
N GLN A 336 -7.06 -32.83 6.65
CA GLN A 336 -6.98 -34.22 7.10
C GLN A 336 -6.87 -35.19 5.91
N TRP A 337 -7.71 -35.01 4.87
CA TRP A 337 -7.64 -35.80 3.65
C TRP A 337 -6.26 -35.60 2.96
N THR A 338 -5.78 -34.38 2.85
CA THR A 338 -4.49 -34.08 2.22
C THR A 338 -3.34 -34.76 2.98
N LYS A 339 -3.34 -34.72 4.31
CA LYS A 339 -2.34 -35.39 5.15
C LYS A 339 -2.30 -36.91 4.90
N GLN A 340 -3.47 -37.52 4.74
CA GLN A 340 -3.58 -38.96 4.44
C GLN A 340 -2.99 -39.29 3.05
N VAL A 341 -3.43 -38.55 2.03
CA VAL A 341 -2.96 -38.76 0.64
C VAL A 341 -1.46 -38.56 0.49
N ILE A 342 -0.88 -37.52 1.10
CA ILE A 342 0.55 -37.27 0.97
C ILE A 342 1.42 -38.14 1.91
N ALA A 343 0.83 -39.04 2.69
CA ALA A 343 1.52 -39.81 3.71
C ALA A 343 2.74 -40.57 3.15
N SER A 344 2.63 -41.17 1.97
CA SER A 344 3.69 -41.96 1.30
C SER A 344 4.59 -41.14 0.38
N TYR A 345 4.28 -39.85 0.11
CA TYR A 345 4.99 -39.03 -0.86
C TYR A 345 5.97 -38.03 -0.20
N LYS A 346 6.94 -37.58 -0.97
CA LYS A 346 7.73 -36.42 -0.67
C LYS A 346 6.97 -35.15 -1.08
N ALA A 347 6.65 -34.28 -0.12
CA ALA A 347 5.79 -33.15 -0.35
C ALA A 347 6.29 -31.85 0.28
N CYS A 348 6.02 -30.72 -0.38
CA CYS A 348 6.23 -29.39 0.16
C CYS A 348 4.87 -28.74 0.39
N VAL A 349 4.62 -28.26 1.62
CA VAL A 349 3.40 -27.52 1.98
C VAL A 349 3.72 -26.03 2.09
N ILE A 350 2.93 -25.17 1.48
CA ILE A 350 3.02 -23.71 1.65
C ILE A 350 1.72 -23.23 2.30
N ALA A 351 1.83 -22.73 3.51
CA ALA A 351 0.73 -22.17 4.29
C ALA A 351 0.84 -20.63 4.36
N PRO A 352 -0.28 -19.88 4.43
CA PRO A 352 -0.29 -18.42 4.42
C PRO A 352 0.24 -17.76 5.70
N SER A 353 0.29 -18.50 6.81
CA SER A 353 0.73 -17.99 8.11
C SER A 353 1.53 -19.04 8.88
N LYS A 354 2.26 -18.58 9.92
CA LYS A 354 2.98 -19.48 10.82
C LYS A 354 2.01 -20.39 11.58
N THR A 355 0.93 -19.86 12.09
CA THR A 355 -0.10 -20.63 12.81
C THR A 355 -0.66 -21.77 11.95
N GLN A 356 -0.95 -21.48 10.68
CA GLN A 356 -1.43 -22.50 9.75
C GLN A 356 -0.33 -23.50 9.37
N ALA A 357 0.91 -23.06 9.23
CA ALA A 357 2.04 -23.97 9.02
C ALA A 357 2.28 -24.90 10.21
N GLU A 358 2.07 -24.40 11.43
CA GLU A 358 2.18 -25.20 12.68
C GLU A 358 1.18 -26.36 12.71
N SER A 359 0.01 -26.24 12.08
CA SER A 359 -0.96 -27.34 11.98
C SER A 359 -0.49 -28.54 11.15
N TRP A 360 0.64 -28.43 10.45
CA TRP A 360 1.26 -29.50 9.65
C TRP A 360 2.47 -30.15 10.34
N THR A 361 2.89 -29.64 11.51
CA THR A 361 4.13 -30.11 12.19
C THR A 361 4.04 -31.53 12.72
N ASP A 362 2.87 -32.11 12.78
CA ASP A 362 2.64 -33.53 13.07
C ASP A 362 3.20 -34.48 12.00
N ILE A 363 3.30 -34.02 10.74
CA ILE A 363 3.78 -34.80 9.61
C ILE A 363 4.93 -34.15 8.82
N ALA A 364 5.21 -32.85 9.00
CA ALA A 364 6.14 -32.08 8.20
C ALA A 364 7.11 -31.28 9.07
N GLU A 365 8.37 -31.15 8.64
CA GLU A 365 9.36 -30.26 9.27
C GLU A 365 9.02 -28.80 8.93
N LEU A 366 8.86 -27.97 9.98
CA LEU A 366 8.59 -26.54 9.80
C LEU A 366 9.87 -25.79 9.41
N TYR A 367 9.81 -25.12 8.28
CA TYR A 367 10.83 -24.18 7.83
C TYR A 367 10.53 -22.78 8.36
N ASP A 368 11.32 -22.33 9.34
CA ASP A 368 11.13 -21.01 10.00
C ASP A 368 12.02 -19.88 9.46
N GLY A 369 12.94 -20.20 8.55
CA GLY A 369 13.84 -19.24 7.92
C GLY A 369 15.14 -18.95 8.69
N GLY A 370 15.27 -19.31 9.95
CA GLY A 370 16.46 -19.04 10.77
C GLY A 370 17.64 -20.01 10.55
N GLY A 371 17.35 -21.27 10.18
CA GLY A 371 18.34 -22.29 9.78
C GLY A 371 18.22 -22.72 8.32
N GLY A 372 17.68 -21.86 7.51
CA GLY A 372 16.92 -22.05 6.32
C GLY A 372 17.54 -22.86 5.19
N GLN A 373 18.74 -22.53 4.78
CA GLN A 373 19.38 -23.18 3.65
C GLN A 373 19.69 -24.68 3.94
N ALA A 374 20.17 -24.97 5.13
CA ALA A 374 20.50 -26.33 5.51
C ALA A 374 19.27 -27.25 5.59
N ALA A 375 18.12 -26.73 6.04
CA ALA A 375 16.85 -27.47 6.06
C ALA A 375 16.35 -27.78 4.64
N VAL A 376 16.44 -26.83 3.73
CA VAL A 376 16.08 -27.03 2.32
C VAL A 376 17.01 -28.06 1.66
N GLU A 377 18.31 -27.98 1.88
CA GLU A 377 19.25 -28.95 1.31
C GLU A 377 19.06 -30.34 1.91
N ARG A 378 18.76 -30.47 3.22
CA ARG A 378 18.36 -31.76 3.82
C ARG A 378 17.11 -32.31 3.16
N PHE A 379 16.08 -31.45 2.98
CA PHE A 379 14.85 -31.86 2.33
C PHE A 379 15.10 -32.31 0.88
N LYS A 380 15.90 -31.57 0.10
CA LYS A 380 16.26 -31.96 -1.27
C LYS A 380 16.91 -33.34 -1.34
N ALA A 381 17.84 -33.63 -0.43
CA ALA A 381 18.58 -34.90 -0.38
C ALA A 381 17.76 -36.06 0.20
N ALA A 382 16.72 -35.79 0.97
CA ALA A 382 15.93 -36.80 1.64
C ALA A 382 15.03 -37.58 0.65
N PRO A 383 14.85 -38.91 0.84
CA PRO A 383 13.90 -39.68 0.04
C PRO A 383 12.45 -39.45 0.48
N ALA A 384 11.47 -40.01 -0.26
CA ALA A 384 10.12 -40.17 0.25
C ALA A 384 10.11 -41.11 1.47
N PRO A 385 9.20 -40.90 2.43
CA PRO A 385 8.15 -39.93 2.53
C PRO A 385 8.51 -38.72 3.40
N THR A 386 9.38 -37.85 2.92
CA THR A 386 9.77 -36.63 3.66
C THR A 386 8.87 -35.46 3.32
N LYS A 387 8.47 -34.66 4.31
CA LYS A 387 7.62 -33.50 4.13
C LYS A 387 8.21 -32.26 4.80
N MET A 388 8.04 -31.11 4.15
CA MET A 388 8.44 -29.80 4.65
C MET A 388 7.26 -28.83 4.55
N VAL A 389 7.04 -28.02 5.59
CA VAL A 389 6.04 -26.95 5.56
C VAL A 389 6.69 -25.59 5.71
N MET A 390 6.22 -24.61 4.93
CA MET A 390 6.71 -23.23 4.90
C MET A 390 5.58 -22.26 5.19
N ALA A 391 5.85 -21.25 6.01
CA ALA A 391 4.91 -20.18 6.33
C ALA A 391 5.15 -18.95 5.46
N ALA A 392 4.16 -18.54 4.68
CA ALA A 392 4.14 -17.31 3.85
C ALA A 392 5.39 -17.14 2.94
N ARG A 393 6.01 -18.25 2.52
CA ARG A 393 7.19 -18.25 1.67
C ARG A 393 6.85 -18.66 0.24
N TYR A 394 6.37 -17.69 -0.51
CA TYR A 394 6.05 -17.86 -1.93
C TYR A 394 7.26 -17.58 -2.84
N ASP A 395 8.39 -17.12 -2.28
CA ASP A 395 9.63 -16.77 -2.98
C ASP A 395 10.88 -17.30 -2.26
N GLY A 396 11.99 -17.43 -2.97
CA GLY A 396 13.31 -17.69 -2.41
C GLY A 396 13.70 -19.15 -2.18
N ILE A 397 12.87 -20.15 -2.46
CA ILE A 397 13.21 -21.58 -2.37
C ILE A 397 13.01 -22.24 -3.72
N ASP A 398 13.92 -23.14 -4.08
CA ASP A 398 13.93 -23.83 -5.35
C ASP A 398 14.02 -25.35 -5.13
N LEU A 399 13.00 -26.09 -5.60
CA LEU A 399 12.87 -27.54 -5.43
C LEU A 399 12.63 -28.24 -6.78
N PRO A 400 13.55 -28.13 -7.75
CA PRO A 400 13.33 -28.62 -9.11
C PRO A 400 13.36 -30.15 -9.21
N GLY A 401 12.59 -30.71 -10.14
CA GLY A 401 12.59 -32.10 -10.52
C GLY A 401 12.36 -33.04 -9.35
N ASP A 402 13.28 -34.01 -9.15
CA ASP A 402 13.17 -35.03 -8.08
C ASP A 402 13.31 -34.47 -6.67
N ALA A 403 13.70 -33.20 -6.53
CA ALA A 403 13.75 -32.57 -5.20
C ALA A 403 12.34 -32.47 -4.57
N CYS A 404 11.30 -32.17 -5.36
CA CYS A 404 9.91 -32.23 -4.92
C CYS A 404 8.96 -32.18 -6.13
N ARG A 405 8.07 -33.15 -6.28
CA ARG A 405 7.06 -33.22 -7.35
C ARG A 405 5.64 -33.01 -6.84
N LEU A 406 5.44 -32.83 -5.53
CA LEU A 406 4.14 -32.65 -4.92
C LEU A 406 4.13 -31.38 -4.05
N LEU A 407 3.31 -30.43 -4.46
CA LEU A 407 3.07 -29.18 -3.77
C LEU A 407 1.68 -29.18 -3.12
N VAL A 408 1.58 -28.81 -1.88
CA VAL A 408 0.32 -28.49 -1.22
C VAL A 408 0.27 -26.96 -1.01
N LEU A 409 -0.78 -26.33 -1.51
CA LEU A 409 -1.12 -24.95 -1.19
C LEU A 409 -2.25 -24.97 -0.17
N ASP A 410 -1.96 -24.57 1.06
CA ASP A 410 -2.90 -24.61 2.17
C ASP A 410 -3.42 -23.20 2.49
N GLY A 411 -4.40 -22.75 1.73
CA GLY A 411 -5.03 -21.44 1.86
C GLY A 411 -4.52 -20.36 0.90
N ILE A 412 -5.20 -19.21 0.92
CA ILE A 412 -4.87 -18.07 0.04
C ILE A 412 -3.58 -17.38 0.49
N PRO A 413 -2.65 -17.10 -0.42
CA PRO A 413 -1.44 -16.36 -0.13
C PRO A 413 -1.70 -14.96 0.44
N VAL A 414 -1.10 -14.64 1.59
CA VAL A 414 -1.20 -13.34 2.25
C VAL A 414 0.04 -12.48 1.96
N GLY A 415 -0.13 -11.16 1.89
CA GLY A 415 0.96 -10.21 1.68
C GLY A 415 1.99 -10.20 2.81
N SER A 416 3.27 -10.15 2.46
CA SER A 416 4.37 -10.08 3.42
C SER A 416 4.55 -8.69 4.03
N PHE A 417 4.07 -7.64 3.35
CA PHE A 417 4.12 -6.26 3.83
C PHE A 417 2.79 -5.82 4.44
N ALA A 418 2.86 -4.98 5.47
CA ALA A 418 1.66 -4.47 6.13
C ALA A 418 0.77 -3.67 5.17
N ILE A 419 1.36 -2.90 4.25
CA ILE A 419 0.60 -2.14 3.23
C ILE A 419 -0.18 -3.08 2.29
N GLU A 420 0.39 -4.22 1.91
CA GLU A 420 -0.29 -5.20 1.07
C GLU A 420 -1.46 -5.83 1.82
N ARG A 421 -1.26 -6.21 3.09
CA ARG A 421 -2.33 -6.73 3.96
C ARG A 421 -3.43 -5.71 4.19
N PHE A 422 -3.08 -4.43 4.37
CA PHE A 422 -4.06 -3.36 4.53
C PHE A 422 -4.93 -3.19 3.27
N ILE A 423 -4.32 -3.18 2.09
CA ILE A 423 -5.00 -3.10 0.80
C ILE A 423 -5.92 -4.32 0.61
N ASP A 424 -5.43 -5.51 0.93
CA ASP A 424 -6.15 -6.77 0.73
C ASP A 424 -7.31 -6.96 1.73
N GLN A 425 -7.10 -6.66 3.02
CA GLN A 425 -8.01 -7.00 4.11
C GLN A 425 -8.88 -5.81 4.55
N SER A 426 -8.26 -4.66 4.82
CA SER A 426 -8.97 -3.50 5.40
C SER A 426 -9.65 -2.65 4.33
N LEU A 427 -8.97 -2.34 3.24
CA LEU A 427 -9.61 -1.68 2.10
C LEU A 427 -10.51 -2.64 1.33
N ASN A 428 -10.21 -3.94 1.37
CA ASN A 428 -10.91 -4.99 0.65
C ASN A 428 -11.11 -4.63 -0.83
N LEU A 429 -10.00 -4.33 -1.51
CA LEU A 429 -9.97 -4.01 -2.93
C LEU A 429 -10.03 -5.32 -3.74
N ALA A 430 -11.23 -5.81 -4.01
CA ALA A 430 -11.45 -7.15 -4.59
C ALA A 430 -10.62 -7.41 -5.86
N ASN A 431 -10.58 -6.46 -6.80
CA ASN A 431 -9.85 -6.64 -8.06
C ASN A 431 -8.32 -6.60 -7.85
N THR A 432 -7.83 -5.70 -7.00
CA THR A 432 -6.40 -5.62 -6.67
C THR A 432 -5.96 -6.86 -5.90
N ARG A 433 -6.76 -7.32 -4.94
CA ARG A 433 -6.54 -8.57 -4.19
C ARG A 433 -6.46 -9.76 -5.15
N THR A 434 -7.39 -9.88 -6.11
CA THR A 434 -7.39 -10.95 -7.10
C THR A 434 -6.10 -10.96 -7.93
N SER A 435 -5.67 -9.82 -8.43
CA SER A 435 -4.42 -9.69 -9.18
C SER A 435 -3.20 -10.10 -8.36
N THR A 436 -3.10 -9.61 -7.12
CA THR A 436 -1.97 -9.92 -6.23
C THR A 436 -1.95 -11.40 -5.82
N THR A 437 -3.11 -11.98 -5.56
CA THR A 437 -3.26 -13.41 -5.24
C THR A 437 -2.81 -14.28 -6.43
N ALA A 438 -3.23 -13.96 -7.65
CA ALA A 438 -2.81 -14.67 -8.86
C ALA A 438 -1.29 -14.68 -9.04
N ILE A 439 -0.64 -13.54 -8.78
CA ILE A 439 0.81 -13.41 -8.84
C ILE A 439 1.49 -14.34 -7.83
N ARG A 440 1.05 -14.31 -6.57
CA ARG A 440 1.63 -15.13 -5.50
C ARG A 440 1.40 -16.63 -5.74
N LEU A 441 0.22 -17.02 -6.21
CA LEU A 441 -0.06 -18.40 -6.60
C LEU A 441 0.84 -18.85 -7.74
N THR A 442 1.01 -18.03 -8.78
CA THR A 442 1.92 -18.32 -9.90
C THR A 442 3.36 -18.49 -9.40
N GLN A 443 3.82 -17.65 -8.48
CA GLN A 443 5.14 -17.74 -7.88
C GLN A 443 5.30 -19.02 -7.04
N ALA A 444 4.34 -19.34 -6.18
CA ALA A 444 4.35 -20.55 -5.35
C ALA A 444 4.42 -21.83 -6.21
N ILE A 445 3.58 -21.92 -7.24
CA ILE A 445 3.55 -23.06 -8.16
C ILE A 445 4.86 -23.18 -8.94
N GLY A 446 5.44 -22.05 -9.35
CA GLY A 446 6.73 -22.01 -10.07
C GLY A 446 7.94 -22.48 -9.26
N ARG A 447 7.82 -22.72 -7.94
CA ARG A 447 8.94 -23.17 -7.09
C ARG A 447 9.33 -24.62 -7.31
N ILE A 448 8.38 -25.45 -7.69
CA ILE A 448 8.56 -26.89 -7.86
C ILE A 448 8.71 -27.24 -9.34
N PHE A 449 8.11 -26.46 -10.24
CA PHE A 449 8.07 -26.75 -11.66
C PHE A 449 8.94 -25.77 -12.44
N ARG A 450 10.13 -26.17 -12.80
CA ARG A 450 11.14 -25.28 -13.41
C ARG A 450 11.59 -25.66 -14.81
N SER A 451 11.39 -26.90 -15.23
CA SER A 451 11.81 -27.35 -16.57
C SER A 451 10.64 -27.90 -17.37
N ASN A 452 10.82 -27.99 -18.69
CA ASN A 452 9.88 -28.60 -19.61
C ASN A 452 9.64 -30.09 -19.35
N THR A 453 10.58 -30.72 -18.66
CA THR A 453 10.49 -32.13 -18.28
C THR A 453 9.91 -32.33 -16.88
N ASP A 454 9.66 -31.23 -16.15
CA ASP A 454 9.07 -31.33 -14.83
C ASP A 454 7.60 -31.68 -14.92
N HIS A 455 7.21 -32.66 -14.12
CA HIS A 455 5.84 -33.08 -13.94
C HIS A 455 5.56 -33.24 -12.45
N GLY A 456 4.31 -33.04 -12.05
CA GLY A 456 3.95 -33.20 -10.65
C GLY A 456 2.54 -32.69 -10.34
N VAL A 457 2.23 -32.67 -9.05
CA VAL A 457 0.90 -32.46 -8.53
C VAL A 457 0.85 -31.20 -7.64
N VAL A 458 -0.20 -30.41 -7.77
CA VAL A 458 -0.52 -29.30 -6.89
C VAL A 458 -1.83 -29.59 -6.20
N ILE A 459 -1.81 -29.89 -4.90
CA ILE A 459 -3.01 -30.07 -4.10
C ILE A 459 -3.44 -28.73 -3.55
N LEU A 460 -4.70 -28.37 -3.79
CA LEU A 460 -5.34 -27.16 -3.29
C LEU A 460 -6.14 -27.50 -2.04
N CYS A 461 -5.67 -27.02 -0.89
CA CYS A 461 -6.29 -27.18 0.41
C CYS A 461 -6.78 -25.82 0.93
N GLY A 462 -7.98 -25.79 1.52
CA GLY A 462 -8.62 -24.56 1.98
C GLY A 462 -9.80 -24.12 1.10
N CYS A 463 -10.97 -23.98 1.70
CA CYS A 463 -12.23 -23.66 1.03
C CYS A 463 -12.17 -22.32 0.26
N GLU A 464 -11.54 -21.32 0.87
CA GLU A 464 -11.39 -20.00 0.23
C GLU A 464 -10.47 -20.09 -1.00
N LEU A 465 -9.33 -20.80 -0.90
CA LEU A 465 -8.42 -21.01 -2.03
C LEU A 465 -9.10 -21.75 -3.17
N GLN A 466 -9.81 -22.82 -2.87
CA GLN A 466 -10.52 -23.58 -3.89
C GLN A 466 -11.62 -22.75 -4.55
N SER A 467 -12.39 -21.99 -3.78
CA SER A 467 -13.40 -21.05 -4.29
C SER A 467 -12.76 -20.02 -5.22
N TRP A 468 -11.62 -19.46 -4.82
CA TRP A 468 -10.87 -18.52 -5.63
C TRP A 468 -10.41 -19.15 -6.96
N MET A 469 -9.84 -20.36 -6.90
CA MET A 469 -9.32 -21.07 -8.07
C MET A 469 -10.42 -21.54 -9.06
N ARG A 470 -11.64 -21.77 -8.57
CA ARG A 470 -12.80 -22.16 -9.42
C ARG A 470 -13.44 -20.97 -10.13
N ASN A 471 -13.21 -19.75 -9.67
CA ASN A 471 -13.86 -18.57 -10.23
C ASN A 471 -13.19 -18.14 -11.56
N PRO A 472 -13.92 -18.19 -12.72
CA PRO A 472 -13.33 -17.82 -14.01
C PRO A 472 -12.80 -16.38 -14.07
N SER A 473 -13.46 -15.44 -13.35
CA SER A 473 -13.01 -14.04 -13.30
C SER A 473 -11.68 -13.88 -12.54
N HIS A 474 -11.41 -14.74 -11.57
CA HIS A 474 -10.13 -14.78 -10.87
C HIS A 474 -9.05 -15.47 -11.72
N GLN A 475 -9.41 -16.57 -12.40
CA GLN A 475 -8.48 -17.27 -13.30
C GLN A 475 -7.97 -16.35 -14.42
N ALA A 476 -8.74 -15.34 -14.84
CA ALA A 476 -8.35 -14.34 -15.84
C ALA A 476 -6.99 -13.66 -15.53
N PHE A 477 -6.59 -13.61 -14.26
CA PHE A 477 -5.32 -13.02 -13.81
C PHE A 477 -4.15 -14.02 -13.81
N LEU A 478 -4.41 -15.31 -14.00
CA LEU A 478 -3.37 -16.35 -14.08
C LEU A 478 -2.81 -16.47 -15.50
N PRO A 479 -1.57 -16.94 -15.67
CA PRO A 479 -1.04 -17.32 -16.98
C PRO A 479 -1.94 -18.34 -17.68
N ASP A 480 -2.00 -18.25 -19.01
CA ASP A 480 -2.87 -19.09 -19.84
C ASP A 480 -2.70 -20.60 -19.56
N LEU A 481 -1.46 -21.08 -19.49
CA LEU A 481 -1.18 -22.46 -19.17
C LEU A 481 -1.75 -22.91 -17.82
N LEU A 482 -1.62 -22.08 -16.77
CA LEU A 482 -2.18 -22.42 -15.46
C LEU A 482 -3.71 -22.49 -15.50
N GLN A 483 -4.35 -21.62 -16.25
CA GLN A 483 -5.80 -21.67 -16.43
C GLN A 483 -6.25 -22.99 -17.07
N ARG A 484 -5.55 -23.45 -18.14
CA ARG A 484 -5.83 -24.73 -18.80
C ARG A 484 -5.63 -25.91 -17.85
N GLN A 485 -4.54 -25.90 -17.08
CA GLN A 485 -4.22 -26.96 -16.11
C GLN A 485 -5.25 -27.04 -14.97
N ILE A 486 -5.73 -25.88 -14.48
CA ILE A 486 -6.80 -25.83 -13.48
C ILE A 486 -8.09 -26.45 -14.02
N GLN A 487 -8.44 -26.13 -15.26
CA GLN A 487 -9.63 -26.70 -15.89
C GLN A 487 -9.51 -28.22 -16.09
N LEU A 488 -8.33 -28.71 -16.49
CA LEU A 488 -8.06 -30.15 -16.54
C LEU A 488 -8.27 -30.79 -15.16
N GLY A 489 -7.75 -30.18 -14.08
CA GLY A 489 -7.95 -30.69 -12.74
C GLY A 489 -9.41 -30.75 -12.29
N LEU A 490 -10.23 -29.76 -12.69
CA LEU A 490 -11.67 -29.76 -12.44
C LEU A 490 -12.39 -30.87 -13.20
N GLN A 491 -12.07 -31.08 -14.49
CA GLN A 491 -12.64 -32.16 -15.29
C GLN A 491 -12.29 -33.54 -14.76
N LEU A 492 -11.02 -33.72 -14.33
CA LEU A 492 -10.58 -35.01 -13.77
C LEU A 492 -11.24 -35.30 -12.42
N ARG A 493 -11.45 -34.30 -11.58
CA ARG A 493 -12.21 -34.45 -10.32
C ARG A 493 -13.59 -35.04 -10.60
N ASP A 494 -14.33 -34.44 -11.54
CA ASP A 494 -15.69 -34.90 -11.89
C ASP A 494 -15.67 -36.31 -12.52
N SER A 495 -14.56 -36.70 -13.16
CA SER A 495 -14.36 -38.01 -13.74
C SER A 495 -13.97 -39.08 -12.71
N VAL A 496 -13.19 -38.71 -11.67
CA VAL A 496 -12.84 -39.61 -10.55
C VAL A 496 -14.11 -40.05 -9.81
N ASP A 497 -15.02 -39.12 -9.54
CA ASP A 497 -16.29 -39.42 -8.87
C ASP A 497 -17.18 -40.37 -9.69
N ALA A 498 -17.00 -40.47 -11.02
CA ALA A 498 -17.81 -41.27 -11.93
C ALA A 498 -17.22 -42.66 -12.29
N ASN A 499 -15.90 -42.88 -12.10
CA ASN A 499 -15.18 -44.01 -12.72
C ASN A 499 -14.41 -44.93 -11.76
N GLU A 500 -14.69 -44.98 -10.48
CA GLU A 500 -14.01 -45.84 -9.48
C GLU A 500 -12.46 -45.59 -9.38
N ALA A 501 -11.90 -44.66 -10.14
CA ALA A 501 -10.49 -44.26 -10.01
C ALA A 501 -10.30 -43.43 -8.74
N THR A 502 -9.16 -43.54 -8.07
CA THR A 502 -8.84 -42.76 -6.88
C THR A 502 -7.96 -41.59 -7.25
N PHE A 503 -7.91 -40.55 -6.37
CA PHE A 503 -6.96 -39.49 -6.53
C PHE A 503 -5.51 -39.96 -6.42
N GLU A 504 -5.26 -41.01 -5.61
CA GLU A 504 -3.96 -41.65 -5.48
C GLU A 504 -3.50 -42.26 -6.83
N ASP A 505 -4.38 -42.92 -7.58
CA ASP A 505 -4.06 -43.45 -8.91
C ASP A 505 -3.63 -42.35 -9.89
N LEU A 506 -4.30 -41.20 -9.84
CA LEU A 506 -3.92 -40.03 -10.64
C LEU A 506 -2.57 -39.44 -10.22
N ILE A 507 -2.33 -39.33 -8.93
CA ILE A 507 -1.08 -38.80 -8.37
C ILE A 507 0.08 -39.72 -8.75
N ASP A 508 -0.08 -41.03 -8.58
CA ASP A 508 0.92 -42.02 -8.93
C ASP A 508 1.23 -42.04 -10.42
N GLY A 509 0.19 -41.99 -11.29
CA GLY A 509 0.37 -41.92 -12.73
C GLY A 509 1.21 -40.74 -13.18
N ILE A 510 1.05 -39.59 -12.52
CA ILE A 510 1.82 -38.38 -12.82
C ILE A 510 3.24 -38.46 -12.26
N LEU A 511 3.38 -38.83 -10.99
CA LEU A 511 4.68 -38.86 -10.32
C LEU A 511 5.62 -39.93 -10.94
N THR A 512 5.07 -40.99 -11.50
CA THR A 512 5.81 -42.05 -12.21
C THR A 512 6.09 -41.72 -13.66
N GLY A 513 5.47 -40.67 -14.21
CA GLY A 513 5.64 -40.26 -15.61
C GLY A 513 5.02 -41.25 -16.60
N ASP A 514 3.82 -41.75 -16.30
CA ASP A 514 3.09 -42.70 -17.16
C ASP A 514 2.82 -42.10 -18.54
N ARG A 515 3.10 -42.84 -19.59
CA ARG A 515 2.85 -42.46 -21.00
C ARG A 515 1.39 -42.22 -21.29
N GLN A 516 0.48 -42.87 -20.60
CA GLN A 516 -0.96 -42.67 -20.76
C GLN A 516 -1.34 -41.29 -20.22
N TRP A 517 -0.79 -40.90 -19.07
CA TRP A 517 -0.95 -39.54 -18.54
C TRP A 517 -0.43 -38.47 -19.52
N ASP A 518 0.77 -38.64 -20.05
CA ASP A 518 1.35 -37.69 -21.03
C ASP A 518 0.44 -37.47 -22.26
N ARG A 519 -0.23 -38.50 -22.75
CA ARG A 519 -1.18 -38.40 -23.85
C ARG A 519 -2.46 -37.65 -23.45
N ILE A 520 -3.04 -38.00 -22.30
CA ILE A 520 -4.25 -37.34 -21.76
C ILE A 520 -3.96 -35.87 -21.53
N TYR A 521 -2.84 -35.56 -20.88
CA TYR A 521 -2.44 -34.19 -20.59
C TYR A 521 -2.31 -33.36 -21.90
N LYS A 522 -1.51 -33.83 -22.85
CA LYS A 522 -1.29 -33.07 -24.11
C LYS A 522 -2.57 -32.85 -24.88
N SER A 523 -3.36 -33.90 -25.03
CA SER A 523 -4.64 -33.78 -25.77
C SER A 523 -5.62 -32.83 -25.11
N SER A 524 -5.69 -32.83 -23.76
CA SER A 524 -6.60 -31.96 -23.01
C SER A 524 -6.14 -30.51 -22.99
N ILE A 525 -4.85 -30.27 -22.83
CA ILE A 525 -4.29 -28.89 -22.82
C ILE A 525 -4.42 -28.25 -24.21
N ASP A 526 -4.17 -29.00 -25.30
CA ASP A 526 -4.28 -28.49 -26.66
C ASP A 526 -5.75 -28.24 -27.08
N ALA A 527 -6.70 -29.05 -26.59
CA ALA A 527 -8.11 -28.91 -26.88
C ALA A 527 -8.79 -27.72 -26.19
N TYR A 528 -8.16 -27.12 -25.22
CA TYR A 528 -8.78 -26.10 -24.40
C TYR A 528 -8.78 -24.72 -25.08
N ASP A 529 -9.96 -24.24 -25.47
CA ASP A 529 -10.13 -22.91 -26.08
C ASP A 529 -10.08 -21.79 -25.04
N THR A 530 -9.09 -20.92 -25.17
CA THR A 530 -8.89 -19.75 -24.29
C THR A 530 -9.51 -18.47 -24.86
N SER A 531 -10.01 -18.48 -26.08
CA SER A 531 -10.50 -17.28 -26.78
C SER A 531 -11.75 -16.67 -26.14
N THR A 532 -12.53 -17.45 -25.40
CA THR A 532 -13.78 -17.04 -24.75
C THR A 532 -13.60 -16.63 -23.29
N ARG A 533 -12.36 -16.64 -22.76
CA ARG A 533 -12.10 -16.36 -21.34
C ARG A 533 -12.20 -14.91 -21.00
N PRO A 534 -12.64 -14.59 -19.77
CA PRO A 534 -12.56 -13.24 -19.27
C PRO A 534 -11.09 -12.79 -19.20
N THR A 535 -10.85 -11.54 -19.53
CA THR A 535 -9.57 -10.86 -19.33
C THR A 535 -9.66 -9.92 -18.15
N PRO A 536 -8.52 -9.58 -17.49
CA PRO A 536 -8.53 -8.57 -16.45
C PRO A 536 -9.19 -7.28 -16.95
N PRO A 537 -10.00 -6.60 -16.12
CA PRO A 537 -10.64 -5.35 -16.52
C PRO A 537 -9.63 -4.33 -17.04
N ALA A 538 -9.87 -3.76 -18.22
CA ALA A 538 -8.95 -2.83 -18.86
C ALA A 538 -8.64 -1.60 -17.99
N TRP A 539 -9.65 -1.09 -17.24
CA TRP A 539 -9.48 0.01 -16.31
C TRP A 539 -8.49 -0.34 -15.17
N LEU A 540 -8.50 -1.59 -14.67
CA LEU A 540 -7.59 -2.04 -13.61
C LEU A 540 -6.15 -2.12 -14.12
N VAL A 541 -5.95 -2.68 -15.30
CA VAL A 541 -4.64 -2.75 -15.96
C VAL A 541 -4.10 -1.35 -16.17
N LYS A 542 -4.93 -0.44 -16.70
CA LYS A 542 -4.56 0.96 -16.92
C LYS A 542 -4.18 1.64 -15.60
N ALA A 543 -5.04 1.59 -14.60
CA ALA A 543 -4.78 2.22 -13.29
C ALA A 543 -3.48 1.70 -12.66
N GLY A 544 -3.28 0.38 -12.64
CA GLY A 544 -2.08 -0.22 -12.08
C GLY A 544 -0.78 0.13 -12.83
N THR A 545 -0.84 0.31 -14.15
CA THR A 545 0.32 0.75 -14.94
C THR A 545 0.62 2.24 -14.80
N GLU A 546 -0.40 3.07 -14.55
CA GLU A 546 -0.27 4.52 -14.38
C GLU A 546 0.05 4.94 -12.93
N GLU A 547 -0.19 4.07 -11.95
CA GLU A 547 -0.05 4.37 -10.51
C GLU A 547 1.34 4.93 -10.16
N GLY A 548 2.40 4.28 -10.61
CA GLY A 548 3.76 4.73 -10.34
C GLY A 548 4.04 6.13 -10.84
N ALA A 549 3.60 6.45 -12.05
CA ALA A 549 3.75 7.78 -12.65
C ALA A 549 2.89 8.84 -11.93
N ALA A 550 1.68 8.46 -11.48
CA ALA A 550 0.79 9.37 -10.76
C ALA A 550 1.32 9.74 -9.36
N PHE A 551 1.97 8.80 -8.67
CA PHE A 551 2.54 9.01 -7.33
C PHE A 551 3.97 9.58 -7.34
N LEU A 552 4.67 9.52 -8.46
CA LEU A 552 6.04 10.04 -8.56
C LEU A 552 6.19 11.51 -8.16
N PRO A 553 5.33 12.44 -8.62
CA PRO A 553 5.39 13.85 -8.19
C PRO A 553 5.28 14.01 -6.66
N LEU A 554 4.45 13.19 -5.99
CA LEU A 554 4.32 13.18 -4.54
C LEU A 554 5.67 12.88 -3.88
N TRP A 555 6.36 11.84 -4.36
CA TRP A 555 7.67 11.48 -3.83
C TRP A 555 8.75 12.54 -4.10
N GLN A 556 8.69 13.17 -5.25
CA GLN A 556 9.63 14.24 -5.65
C GLN A 556 9.39 15.58 -4.95
N GLY A 557 8.24 15.75 -4.28
CA GLY A 557 7.86 17.01 -3.62
C GLY A 557 7.15 18.00 -4.54
N ASP A 558 6.79 17.62 -5.75
CA ASP A 558 5.86 18.37 -6.60
C ASP A 558 4.43 18.05 -6.16
N PHE A 559 4.02 18.62 -5.04
CA PHE A 559 2.70 18.36 -4.47
C PHE A 559 1.57 18.88 -5.35
N ALA A 560 1.77 19.97 -6.08
CA ALA A 560 0.76 20.48 -7.02
C ALA A 560 0.58 19.52 -8.22
N GLY A 561 1.66 18.99 -8.75
CA GLY A 561 1.65 17.93 -9.75
C GLY A 561 0.99 16.66 -9.23
N ALA A 562 1.35 16.24 -8.02
CA ALA A 562 0.79 15.08 -7.35
C ALA A 562 -0.73 15.20 -7.15
N ALA A 563 -1.22 16.36 -6.68
CA ALA A 563 -2.64 16.57 -6.50
C ALA A 563 -3.43 16.40 -7.81
N ARG A 564 -2.89 16.87 -8.94
CA ARG A 564 -3.50 16.71 -10.26
C ARG A 564 -3.43 15.27 -10.76
N SER A 565 -2.25 14.65 -10.73
CA SER A 565 -2.06 13.30 -11.29
C SER A 565 -2.81 12.24 -10.50
N ILE A 566 -2.75 12.30 -9.16
CA ILE A 566 -3.46 11.35 -8.29
C ILE A 566 -4.98 11.56 -8.37
N ARG A 567 -5.47 12.80 -8.47
CA ARG A 567 -6.90 13.07 -8.67
C ARG A 567 -7.37 12.49 -10.02
N SER A 568 -6.62 12.71 -11.09
CA SER A 568 -6.94 12.14 -12.40
C SER A 568 -7.02 10.61 -12.35
N LEU A 569 -6.08 9.98 -11.65
CA LEU A 569 -6.10 8.51 -11.44
C LEU A 569 -7.32 8.08 -10.63
N ALA A 570 -7.65 8.76 -9.54
CA ALA A 570 -8.83 8.49 -8.71
C ALA A 570 -10.13 8.59 -9.53
N ASP A 571 -10.26 9.64 -10.34
CA ASP A 571 -11.44 9.87 -11.18
C ASP A 571 -11.58 8.78 -12.25
N SER A 572 -10.46 8.30 -12.81
CA SER A 572 -10.47 7.26 -13.85
C SER A 572 -11.00 5.91 -13.37
N VAL A 573 -10.94 5.63 -12.07
CA VAL A 573 -11.41 4.37 -11.46
C VAL A 573 -12.69 4.51 -10.65
N SER A 574 -13.16 5.72 -10.43
CA SER A 574 -14.26 6.03 -9.49
C SER A 574 -15.59 5.35 -9.82
N SER A 575 -15.89 5.14 -11.10
CA SER A 575 -17.08 4.42 -11.55
C SER A 575 -16.97 2.91 -11.41
N SER A 576 -15.74 2.37 -11.41
CA SER A 576 -15.46 0.93 -11.46
C SER A 576 -15.11 0.37 -10.08
N ASP A 577 -14.32 1.12 -9.30
CA ASP A 577 -13.92 0.72 -7.94
C ASP A 577 -13.86 1.96 -7.02
N LYS A 578 -14.95 2.16 -6.26
CA LYS A 578 -15.08 3.30 -5.35
C LYS A 578 -14.05 3.31 -4.21
N LYS A 579 -13.61 2.12 -3.77
CA LYS A 579 -12.64 2.00 -2.68
C LYS A 579 -11.22 2.28 -3.15
N LEU A 580 -10.86 1.82 -4.36
CA LEU A 580 -9.58 2.16 -4.98
C LEU A 580 -9.52 3.68 -5.26
N ALA A 581 -10.60 4.26 -5.77
CA ALA A 581 -10.72 5.71 -5.92
C ALA A 581 -10.54 6.44 -4.58
N ALA A 582 -11.12 5.91 -3.49
CA ALA A 582 -10.95 6.46 -2.14
C ALA A 582 -9.49 6.44 -1.68
N TRP A 583 -8.79 5.33 -1.92
CA TRP A 583 -7.36 5.21 -1.63
C TRP A 583 -6.54 6.31 -2.32
N TYR A 584 -6.75 6.52 -3.61
CA TYR A 584 -6.06 7.57 -4.36
C TYR A 584 -6.50 8.97 -3.90
N THR A 585 -7.81 9.19 -3.66
CA THR A 585 -8.34 10.47 -3.16
C THR A 585 -7.74 10.86 -1.81
N HIS A 586 -7.48 9.88 -0.92
CA HIS A 586 -6.82 10.13 0.36
C HIS A 586 -5.42 10.74 0.18
N TRP A 587 -4.61 10.20 -0.71
CA TRP A 587 -3.26 10.71 -1.00
C TRP A 587 -3.28 12.02 -1.80
N CYS A 588 -4.30 12.24 -2.63
CA CYS A 588 -4.56 13.55 -3.23
C CYS A 588 -4.79 14.61 -2.14
N GLY A 589 -5.55 14.25 -1.08
CA GLY A 589 -5.76 15.12 0.09
C GLY A 589 -4.45 15.55 0.76
N LEU A 590 -3.47 14.64 0.92
CA LEU A 590 -2.15 14.98 1.44
C LEU A 590 -1.43 16.03 0.55
N ALA A 591 -1.44 15.80 -0.76
CA ALA A 591 -0.79 16.70 -1.69
C ALA A 591 -1.42 18.10 -1.67
N GLN A 592 -2.74 18.17 -1.54
CA GLN A 592 -3.50 19.43 -1.37
C GLN A 592 -3.20 20.11 -0.03
N GLU A 593 -3.12 19.34 1.07
CA GLU A 593 -2.82 19.85 2.40
C GLU A 593 -1.45 20.52 2.45
N VAL A 594 -0.43 19.86 1.92
CA VAL A 594 0.96 20.39 1.90
C VAL A 594 1.09 21.62 1.02
N THR A 595 0.26 21.77 -0.03
CA THR A 595 0.22 22.99 -0.87
C THR A 595 -0.63 24.12 -0.28
N GLY A 596 -1.17 23.95 0.94
CA GLY A 596 -2.01 24.96 1.61
C GLY A 596 -3.45 25.02 1.10
N GLN A 597 -3.89 24.07 0.25
CA GLN A 597 -5.27 23.95 -0.22
C GLN A 597 -6.14 23.22 0.81
N SER A 598 -6.20 23.72 2.01
CA SER A 598 -6.73 23.04 3.19
C SER A 598 -8.19 22.61 3.04
N VAL A 599 -9.03 23.43 2.42
CA VAL A 599 -10.46 23.09 2.19
C VAL A 599 -10.57 21.91 1.23
N ALA A 600 -9.82 21.94 0.12
CA ALA A 600 -9.80 20.84 -0.85
C ALA A 600 -9.23 19.56 -0.24
N ALA A 601 -8.21 19.66 0.61
CA ALA A 601 -7.62 18.54 1.33
C ALA A 601 -8.63 17.88 2.27
N ILE A 602 -9.31 18.65 3.11
CA ILE A 602 -10.37 18.15 4.00
C ILE A 602 -11.48 17.47 3.20
N GLN A 603 -11.94 18.08 2.12
CA GLN A 603 -12.94 17.46 1.24
C GLN A 603 -12.47 16.13 0.67
N SER A 604 -11.22 16.05 0.21
CA SER A 604 -10.65 14.82 -0.31
C SER A 604 -10.54 13.73 0.76
N TYR A 605 -10.13 14.07 1.98
CA TYR A 605 -10.08 13.11 3.09
C TYR A 605 -11.47 12.62 3.51
N LEU A 606 -12.46 13.53 3.58
CA LEU A 606 -13.84 13.16 3.89
C LEU A 606 -14.46 12.31 2.78
N GLU A 607 -14.24 12.67 1.52
CA GLU A 607 -14.68 11.87 0.36
C GLU A 607 -14.08 10.45 0.44
N ALA A 608 -12.79 10.33 0.72
CA ALA A 608 -12.11 9.05 0.87
C ALA A 608 -12.69 8.23 2.04
N ALA A 609 -12.85 8.83 3.22
CA ALA A 609 -13.38 8.18 4.41
C ALA A 609 -14.85 7.76 4.25
N ASN A 610 -15.66 8.55 3.54
CA ASN A 610 -17.05 8.19 3.26
C ASN A 610 -17.18 6.98 2.34
N ARG A 611 -16.23 6.80 1.43
CA ARG A 611 -16.17 5.63 0.53
C ARG A 611 -15.51 4.41 1.20
N CYS A 612 -14.58 4.66 2.12
CA CYS A 612 -13.83 3.62 2.84
C CYS A 612 -13.44 4.09 4.25
N ALA A 613 -14.16 3.64 5.27
CA ALA A 613 -13.94 4.04 6.67
C ALA A 613 -12.54 3.72 7.19
N ALA A 614 -11.91 2.66 6.66
CA ALA A 614 -10.54 2.27 7.04
C ALA A 614 -9.47 3.33 6.76
N LEU A 615 -9.76 4.34 5.92
CA LEU A 615 -8.86 5.45 5.63
C LEU A 615 -8.87 6.54 6.71
N GLY A 616 -9.77 6.44 7.69
CA GLY A 616 -9.90 7.38 8.78
C GLY A 616 -10.48 8.73 8.37
N ARG A 617 -11.17 9.36 9.31
CA ARG A 617 -11.68 10.73 9.14
C ARG A 617 -10.74 11.72 9.79
N PRO A 618 -10.43 12.85 9.14
CA PRO A 618 -9.72 13.91 9.83
C PRO A 618 -10.56 14.39 11.01
N ALA A 619 -9.99 14.39 12.21
CA ALA A 619 -10.53 15.22 13.26
C ALA A 619 -10.39 16.64 12.74
N ILE A 620 -11.52 17.29 12.47
CA ILE A 620 -11.56 18.68 11.99
C ILE A 620 -11.06 19.55 13.14
N SER A 621 -9.76 19.61 13.33
CA SER A 621 -9.12 20.52 14.28
C SER A 621 -8.41 21.61 13.50
N SER A 622 -8.73 22.82 13.89
CA SER A 622 -8.29 24.08 13.34
C SER A 622 -6.78 24.33 13.20
N ARG A 623 -5.92 23.41 13.64
CA ARG A 623 -4.47 23.63 13.64
C ARG A 623 -3.72 23.27 12.37
N SER A 624 -4.26 22.38 11.53
CA SER A 624 -3.58 21.95 10.29
C SER A 624 -3.76 22.93 9.11
N VAL A 625 -4.66 23.93 9.26
CA VAL A 625 -4.97 24.93 8.22
C VAL A 625 -4.03 26.13 8.20
N LEU A 626 -3.09 26.21 9.14
CA LEU A 626 -2.48 27.49 9.55
C LEU A 626 -1.01 27.68 9.15
N ALA A 627 -0.49 26.93 8.22
CA ALA A 627 0.83 27.22 7.66
C ALA A 627 0.74 28.36 6.62
N SER A 628 1.06 29.57 7.08
CA SER A 628 1.55 30.71 6.28
C SER A 628 0.67 31.21 5.13
N VAL A 629 -0.25 32.12 5.40
CA VAL A 629 -0.67 33.10 4.40
C VAL A 629 0.24 34.34 4.51
N SER A 630 1.18 34.45 3.61
CA SER A 630 1.91 35.69 3.41
C SER A 630 0.98 36.68 2.70
N ASN A 631 0.59 37.76 3.38
CA ASN A 631 -0.28 38.84 2.92
C ASN A 631 -1.74 38.43 2.58
N PRO A 632 -2.58 38.14 3.60
CA PRO A 632 -3.99 37.87 3.36
C PRO A 632 -4.74 39.11 2.87
N VAL A 633 -5.61 38.91 1.86
CA VAL A 633 -6.59 39.93 1.46
C VAL A 633 -7.77 39.84 2.42
N ALA A 634 -8.09 40.96 3.10
CA ALA A 634 -9.16 41.01 4.09
C ALA A 634 -10.53 40.71 3.49
N GLY A 635 -11.16 39.61 3.97
CA GLY A 635 -12.54 39.23 3.59
C GLY A 635 -13.62 40.02 4.36
N VAL A 636 -14.89 39.71 4.05
CA VAL A 636 -16.05 40.32 4.73
C VAL A 636 -16.03 40.06 6.25
N GLN A 637 -15.66 38.88 6.67
CA GLN A 637 -15.55 38.48 8.08
C GLN A 637 -14.49 39.32 8.79
N ALA A 638 -13.31 39.48 8.21
CA ALA A 638 -12.21 40.25 8.76
C ALA A 638 -12.54 41.74 8.87
N ASN A 639 -13.25 42.31 7.91
CA ASN A 639 -13.69 43.69 7.98
C ASN A 639 -14.61 43.94 9.17
N ARG A 640 -15.57 43.03 9.41
CA ARG A 640 -16.49 43.13 10.56
C ARG A 640 -15.77 42.95 11.90
N VAL A 641 -14.81 42.01 11.98
CA VAL A 641 -13.97 41.83 13.16
C VAL A 641 -13.14 43.09 13.42
N ALA A 642 -12.59 43.71 12.37
CA ALA A 642 -11.80 44.93 12.49
C ALA A 642 -12.66 46.14 12.99
N GLU A 643 -13.92 46.25 12.53
CA GLU A 643 -14.84 47.27 13.04
C GLU A 643 -15.10 47.13 14.55
N LEU A 644 -15.20 45.88 15.05
CA LEU A 644 -15.36 45.61 16.47
C LEU A 644 -14.06 45.80 17.21
N ALA A 645 -12.93 45.36 16.67
CA ALA A 645 -11.61 45.57 17.28
C ALA A 645 -11.23 47.03 17.47
N ALA A 646 -11.78 47.93 16.66
CA ALA A 646 -11.67 49.39 16.85
C ALA A 646 -12.32 49.91 18.14
N LYS A 647 -13.10 49.05 18.86
CA LYS A 647 -13.82 49.38 20.11
C LYS A 647 -13.47 48.41 21.25
N PRO A 648 -12.24 48.38 21.70
CA PRO A 648 -11.76 47.29 22.59
C PRO A 648 -12.52 47.20 23.92
N ILE A 649 -12.91 48.33 24.53
CA ILE A 649 -13.69 48.37 25.77
C ILE A 649 -15.04 47.66 25.60
N ALA A 650 -15.75 47.89 24.48
CA ALA A 650 -17.01 47.25 24.20
C ALA A 650 -16.84 45.72 23.99
N VAL A 651 -15.81 45.34 23.28
CA VAL A 651 -15.46 43.94 23.04
C VAL A 651 -15.16 43.19 24.36
N GLN A 652 -14.37 43.80 25.26
CA GLN A 652 -14.06 43.19 26.56
C GLN A 652 -15.30 43.07 27.46
N LYS A 653 -16.19 44.05 27.45
CA LYS A 653 -17.48 43.97 28.14
C LYS A 653 -18.34 42.82 27.61
N THR A 654 -18.36 42.60 26.27
CA THR A 654 -19.11 41.55 25.63
C THR A 654 -18.55 40.18 26.03
N PHE A 655 -17.21 40.02 26.05
CA PHE A 655 -16.58 38.74 26.54
C PHE A 655 -16.97 38.46 28.00
N GLY A 656 -16.96 39.46 28.86
CA GLY A 656 -17.39 39.31 30.27
C GLY A 656 -18.85 38.84 30.41
N THR A 657 -19.71 39.31 29.52
CA THR A 657 -21.11 38.86 29.47
C THR A 657 -21.25 37.45 28.90
N ILE A 658 -20.55 37.11 27.80
CA ILE A 658 -20.57 35.78 27.22
C ILE A 658 -20.07 34.74 28.23
N LYS A 659 -18.92 34.95 28.86
CA LYS A 659 -18.36 34.01 29.85
C LYS A 659 -19.26 33.79 31.05
N ARG A 660 -20.03 34.78 31.46
CA ARG A 660 -21.00 34.67 32.56
C ARG A 660 -22.24 33.85 32.15
N ASN A 661 -22.68 33.98 30.92
CA ASN A 661 -23.97 33.50 30.44
C ASN A 661 -23.84 32.14 29.74
N LEU A 662 -22.69 31.79 29.19
CA LEU A 662 -22.44 30.54 28.46
C LEU A 662 -22.15 29.42 29.47
N LYS A 663 -23.20 28.89 30.09
CA LYS A 663 -23.15 27.82 31.10
C LYS A 663 -24.42 27.02 31.10
N TYR A 664 -24.35 25.80 31.62
CA TYR A 664 -25.56 25.01 31.91
C TYR A 664 -26.38 25.67 33.02
N GLY A 665 -27.73 25.62 32.89
CA GLY A 665 -28.64 26.18 33.87
C GLY A 665 -30.09 26.03 33.41
N GLU A 666 -31.03 26.20 34.33
CA GLU A 666 -32.49 26.01 34.08
C GLU A 666 -33.06 26.90 32.95
N ASN A 667 -32.45 28.05 32.71
CA ASN A 667 -32.90 28.98 31.68
C ASN A 667 -31.87 29.02 30.52
N THR A 668 -32.33 28.75 29.31
CA THR A 668 -31.49 28.73 28.09
C THR A 668 -31.22 30.11 27.52
N LYS A 669 -32.08 31.11 27.78
CA LYS A 669 -32.00 32.46 27.19
C LYS A 669 -30.64 33.17 27.36
N PRO A 670 -29.98 33.10 28.53
CA PRO A 670 -28.63 33.66 28.68
C PRO A 670 -27.60 33.02 27.76
N ALA A 671 -27.66 31.70 27.58
CA ALA A 671 -26.77 30.97 26.69
C ALA A 671 -27.03 31.29 25.19
N GLU A 672 -28.32 31.39 24.81
CA GLU A 672 -28.72 31.81 23.46
C GLU A 672 -28.19 33.23 23.14
N GLU A 673 -28.31 34.19 24.08
CA GLU A 673 -27.75 35.51 23.94
C GLU A 673 -26.23 35.48 23.79
N ALA A 674 -25.54 34.68 24.61
CA ALA A 674 -24.09 34.53 24.56
C ALA A 674 -23.60 33.93 23.25
N LEU A 675 -24.33 32.94 22.70
CA LEU A 675 -24.02 32.33 21.40
C LEU A 675 -24.25 33.35 20.24
N ALA A 676 -25.29 34.16 20.32
CA ALA A 676 -25.52 35.20 19.31
C ALA A 676 -24.42 36.28 19.34
N GLU A 677 -24.03 36.74 20.52
CA GLU A 677 -22.92 37.70 20.68
C GLU A 677 -21.57 37.12 20.24
N LEU A 678 -21.32 35.84 20.51
CA LEU A 678 -20.14 35.15 20.02
C LEU A 678 -20.06 35.11 18.49
N GLY A 679 -21.18 34.82 17.82
CA GLY A 679 -21.27 34.88 16.35
C GLY A 679 -20.95 36.27 15.79
N LYS A 680 -21.40 37.34 16.47
CA LYS A 680 -21.06 38.72 16.08
C LYS A 680 -19.58 39.00 16.27
N LEU A 681 -18.99 38.59 17.39
CA LEU A 681 -17.53 38.73 17.63
C LEU A 681 -16.68 37.96 16.61
N LEU A 682 -17.21 36.86 16.03
CA LEU A 682 -16.59 36.15 14.92
C LEU A 682 -16.77 36.88 13.56
N GLY A 683 -17.48 38.05 13.52
CA GLY A 683 -17.75 38.75 12.26
C GLY A 683 -18.87 38.15 11.41
N LEU A 684 -19.67 37.24 11.98
CA LEU A 684 -20.80 36.62 11.31
C LEU A 684 -22.10 37.47 11.47
N GLU A 685 -23.09 37.23 10.61
CA GLU A 685 -24.44 37.72 10.81
C GLU A 685 -25.14 36.80 11.83
N ALA A 686 -25.13 37.23 13.09
CA ALA A 686 -25.72 36.44 14.17
C ALA A 686 -27.00 37.10 14.67
N SER A 687 -28.08 36.31 14.79
CA SER A 687 -29.42 36.75 15.21
C SER A 687 -30.09 35.68 16.08
N ARG A 688 -31.19 36.07 16.70
CA ARG A 688 -32.07 35.18 17.50
C ARG A 688 -33.49 35.22 16.88
N PRO A 689 -33.79 34.40 15.85
CA PRO A 689 -35.06 34.43 15.12
C PRO A 689 -36.25 34.12 16.01
N ASP A 690 -36.12 33.21 16.99
CA ASP A 690 -37.20 32.87 17.91
C ASP A 690 -37.60 34.04 18.86
N ASN A 691 -36.74 35.01 19.05
CA ASN A 691 -36.96 36.17 19.93
C ASN A 691 -37.54 37.40 19.23
N GLN A 692 -37.83 37.32 17.91
CA GLN A 692 -38.47 38.41 17.17
C GLN A 692 -39.97 38.45 17.42
N PRO A 693 -40.58 39.67 17.52
CA PRO A 693 -42.01 39.80 17.74
C PRO A 693 -42.81 39.33 16.51
N GLY A 694 -43.67 38.32 16.70
CA GLY A 694 -44.55 37.77 15.68
C GLY A 694 -45.45 36.65 16.23
N PRO A 695 -46.54 36.29 15.49
CA PRO A 695 -47.57 35.39 16.02
C PRO A 695 -47.20 33.91 16.07
N ARG A 696 -46.04 33.48 15.54
CA ARG A 696 -45.52 32.11 15.66
C ARG A 696 -43.98 32.13 15.75
N LYS A 697 -43.45 31.57 16.81
CA LYS A 697 -42.00 31.30 16.97
C LYS A 697 -41.64 30.05 16.19
N THR A 698 -41.07 30.21 15.01
CA THR A 698 -40.74 29.09 14.11
C THR A 698 -39.28 29.02 13.69
N GLY A 699 -38.43 29.97 14.12
CA GLY A 699 -37.02 30.04 13.80
C GLY A 699 -36.13 29.35 14.87
N PRO A 700 -34.87 29.10 14.59
CA PRO A 700 -33.89 28.58 15.55
C PRO A 700 -33.63 29.59 16.69
N ASP A 701 -33.18 29.09 17.86
CA ASP A 701 -32.80 29.92 19.01
C ASP A 701 -31.72 30.94 18.64
N VAL A 702 -30.68 30.45 17.88
CA VAL A 702 -29.62 31.29 17.34
C VAL A 702 -29.30 30.90 15.91
N LEU A 703 -29.08 31.89 15.06
CA LEU A 703 -28.66 31.73 13.67
C LEU A 703 -27.32 32.45 13.47
N TRP A 704 -26.31 31.72 13.02
CA TRP A 704 -25.09 32.30 12.48
C TRP A 704 -25.13 32.16 10.96
N ARG A 705 -24.91 33.24 10.21
CA ARG A 705 -24.97 33.29 8.76
C ARG A 705 -23.73 33.97 8.21
N TYR A 706 -23.18 33.43 7.13
CA TYR A 706 -22.12 34.05 6.37
C TYR A 706 -22.57 34.23 4.90
N ALA A 707 -23.10 35.41 4.60
CA ALA A 707 -23.69 35.70 3.30
C ALA A 707 -22.78 35.48 2.09
N PRO A 708 -21.46 35.75 2.14
CA PRO A 708 -20.57 35.50 1.00
C PRO A 708 -20.53 34.05 0.52
N SER A 709 -20.62 33.07 1.43
CA SER A 709 -20.67 31.64 1.08
C SER A 709 -22.10 31.10 0.97
N LYS A 710 -23.12 31.94 1.15
CA LYS A 710 -24.54 31.50 1.19
C LYS A 710 -24.76 30.33 2.13
N SER A 711 -24.19 30.39 3.31
CA SER A 711 -24.29 29.33 4.29
C SER A 711 -24.37 29.84 5.72
N GLY A 712 -24.88 29.00 6.62
CA GLY A 712 -25.00 29.31 8.03
C GLY A 712 -25.22 28.11 8.91
N VAL A 713 -25.38 28.28 10.21
CA VAL A 713 -25.74 27.26 11.18
C VAL A 713 -26.91 27.72 12.05
N ALA A 714 -27.89 26.82 12.22
CA ALA A 714 -28.97 26.92 13.16
C ALA A 714 -28.55 26.23 14.48
N LEU A 715 -28.53 26.99 15.55
CA LEU A 715 -28.15 26.49 16.88
C LEU A 715 -29.40 26.47 17.77
N GLU A 716 -29.60 25.35 18.44
CA GLU A 716 -30.64 25.12 19.44
C GLU A 716 -29.98 24.92 20.82
N ALA A 717 -30.22 25.81 21.74
CA ALA A 717 -29.62 25.76 23.08
C ALA A 717 -30.42 24.85 24.02
N LYS A 718 -29.91 23.65 24.27
CA LYS A 718 -30.47 22.73 25.27
C LYS A 718 -29.58 22.66 26.53
N THR A 719 -29.20 23.86 27.03
CA THR A 719 -28.33 24.02 28.22
C THR A 719 -29.06 23.80 29.55
N ASN A 720 -30.39 23.63 29.52
CA ASN A 720 -31.23 23.30 30.66
C ASN A 720 -31.32 21.81 30.97
N LYS A 721 -30.71 20.94 30.17
CA LYS A 721 -30.62 19.52 30.48
C LYS A 721 -29.46 19.28 31.44
N ASP A 722 -29.75 18.69 32.60
CA ASP A 722 -28.75 18.32 33.59
C ASP A 722 -28.04 16.99 33.28
N ALA A 723 -27.12 16.59 34.12
CA ALA A 723 -26.37 15.35 33.93
C ALA A 723 -27.26 14.09 34.12
N ASP A 724 -28.38 14.22 34.80
CA ASP A 724 -29.32 13.12 35.10
C ASP A 724 -30.39 12.98 34.00
N SER A 725 -30.44 13.89 33.02
CA SER A 725 -31.28 13.77 31.83
C SER A 725 -30.96 12.53 31.06
N GLN A 726 -31.94 11.66 30.81
CA GLN A 726 -31.71 10.32 30.24
C GLN A 726 -31.46 10.36 28.74
N TYR A 727 -32.08 11.29 27.97
CA TYR A 727 -31.96 11.40 26.51
C TYR A 727 -32.44 12.73 25.92
N GLN A 728 -32.13 12.96 24.65
CA GLN A 728 -32.69 14.04 23.82
C GLN A 728 -34.10 13.61 23.37
N LYS A 729 -35.14 14.37 23.71
CA LYS A 729 -36.54 14.04 23.40
C LYS A 729 -36.84 14.17 21.91
N LYS A 730 -37.88 13.45 21.45
CA LYS A 730 -38.38 13.51 20.07
C LYS A 730 -38.69 14.93 19.64
N ASP A 731 -39.31 15.75 20.51
CA ASP A 731 -39.65 17.14 20.20
C ASP A 731 -38.39 18.00 20.02
N ASP A 732 -37.35 17.78 20.80
CA ASP A 732 -36.08 18.49 20.65
C ASP A 732 -35.45 18.27 19.24
N ILE A 733 -35.60 17.07 18.71
CA ILE A 733 -35.12 16.70 17.38
C ILE A 733 -36.08 17.16 16.29
N GLY A 734 -37.39 17.10 16.54
CA GLY A 734 -38.43 17.47 15.58
C GLY A 734 -38.41 18.94 15.19
N GLN A 735 -38.07 19.85 16.12
CA GLN A 735 -37.97 21.28 15.90
C GLN A 735 -37.02 21.67 14.75
N PHE A 736 -35.95 20.86 14.53
CA PHE A 736 -35.00 21.16 13.46
C PHE A 736 -35.58 21.05 12.06
N HIS A 737 -36.56 20.21 11.84
CA HIS A 737 -37.23 20.13 10.53
C HIS A 737 -38.01 21.41 10.25
N ASP A 738 -38.69 21.95 11.25
CA ASP A 738 -39.46 23.20 11.13
C ASP A 738 -38.51 24.40 10.92
N HIS A 739 -37.37 24.41 11.62
CA HIS A 739 -36.35 25.43 11.46
C HIS A 739 -35.74 25.45 10.07
N LEU A 740 -35.47 24.28 9.46
CA LEU A 740 -34.99 24.20 8.07
C LEU A 740 -36.02 24.75 7.08
N VAL A 741 -37.32 24.44 7.29
CA VAL A 741 -38.38 24.98 6.45
C VAL A 741 -38.44 26.50 6.57
N TYR A 742 -38.33 27.04 7.79
CA TYR A 742 -38.24 28.46 8.05
C TYR A 742 -37.05 29.12 7.32
N LEU A 743 -35.84 28.54 7.50
CA LEU A 743 -34.62 29.07 6.94
C LEU A 743 -34.61 29.04 5.39
N ARG A 744 -35.09 27.97 4.78
CA ARG A 744 -35.25 27.88 3.30
C ARG A 744 -36.20 28.91 2.74
N LYS A 745 -37.24 29.28 3.52
CA LYS A 745 -38.20 30.32 3.13
C LYS A 745 -37.62 31.73 3.28
N GLN A 746 -36.83 31.98 4.34
CA GLN A 746 -36.21 33.29 4.60
C GLN A 746 -34.97 33.54 3.72
N PHE A 747 -34.18 32.49 3.41
CA PHE A 747 -32.92 32.57 2.67
C PHE A 747 -32.90 31.53 1.54
N PRO A 748 -33.62 31.76 0.45
CA PRO A 748 -33.69 30.82 -0.66
C PRO A 748 -32.32 30.58 -1.29
N GLY A 749 -31.96 29.30 -1.46
CA GLY A 749 -30.70 28.89 -2.07
C GLY A 749 -29.48 28.96 -1.16
N GLU A 750 -29.65 29.17 0.15
CA GLU A 750 -28.59 29.06 1.13
C GLU A 750 -28.64 27.70 1.84
N VAL A 751 -27.45 27.23 2.29
CA VAL A 751 -27.24 25.94 2.99
C VAL A 751 -27.09 26.21 4.49
N PHE A 752 -27.82 25.49 5.31
CA PHE A 752 -27.76 25.62 6.77
C PHE A 752 -27.42 24.29 7.43
N PHE A 753 -26.37 24.32 8.23
CA PHE A 753 -26.05 23.25 9.18
C PHE A 753 -26.96 23.36 10.39
N GLN A 754 -27.09 22.26 11.15
CA GLN A 754 -27.91 22.20 12.36
C GLN A 754 -27.10 21.66 13.53
N ALA A 755 -27.21 22.30 14.69
CA ALA A 755 -26.57 21.82 15.91
C ALA A 755 -27.41 22.04 17.17
N ILE A 756 -27.46 21.02 18.02
CA ILE A 756 -27.88 21.12 19.42
C ILE A 756 -26.65 21.55 20.23
N VAL A 757 -26.78 22.61 21.00
CA VAL A 757 -25.76 23.07 21.95
C VAL A 757 -26.14 22.57 23.34
N GLY A 758 -25.42 21.55 23.82
CA GLY A 758 -25.78 20.94 25.10
C GLY A 758 -25.03 19.63 25.33
N ARG A 759 -25.52 18.84 26.31
CA ARG A 759 -24.87 17.55 26.64
C ARG A 759 -25.08 16.50 25.54
N GLN A 760 -24.07 15.67 25.34
CA GLN A 760 -24.11 14.54 24.41
C GLN A 760 -24.91 13.36 25.05
N LEU A 761 -26.21 13.50 25.08
CA LEU A 761 -27.13 12.48 25.61
C LEU A 761 -27.59 11.55 24.49
N PRO A 762 -27.99 10.29 24.81
CA PRO A 762 -28.67 9.41 23.87
C PRO A 762 -29.86 10.09 23.20
N VAL A 763 -30.18 9.68 21.98
CA VAL A 763 -31.30 10.24 21.22
C VAL A 763 -32.52 9.29 21.34
N SER A 764 -33.74 9.82 21.46
CA SER A 764 -34.96 9.00 21.52
C SER A 764 -35.12 8.12 20.27
N VAL A 765 -35.48 6.87 20.43
CA VAL A 765 -35.78 5.90 19.36
C VAL A 765 -36.88 6.42 18.40
N GLU A 766 -37.84 7.16 18.94
CA GLU A 766 -38.96 7.69 18.14
C GLU A 766 -38.59 8.92 17.29
N SER A 767 -37.38 9.48 17.47
CA SER A 767 -36.90 10.64 16.72
C SER A 767 -36.26 10.22 15.41
N ASN A 768 -36.32 11.11 14.43
CA ASN A 768 -35.69 10.93 13.14
C ASN A 768 -34.76 12.15 12.84
N PRO A 769 -33.55 12.19 13.42
CA PRO A 769 -32.63 13.29 13.18
C PRO A 769 -32.17 13.31 11.71
N THR A 770 -31.83 14.49 11.20
CA THR A 770 -31.17 14.61 9.90
C THR A 770 -29.76 14.01 9.99
N ASP A 771 -29.24 13.52 8.88
CA ASP A 771 -27.90 12.88 8.84
C ASP A 771 -26.75 13.83 9.24
N GLU A 772 -27.00 15.14 9.18
CA GLU A 772 -26.04 16.17 9.49
C GLU A 772 -26.27 16.89 10.82
N LEU A 773 -27.29 16.47 11.63
CA LEU A 773 -27.54 17.08 12.91
C LEU A 773 -26.42 16.77 13.90
N ARG A 774 -25.73 17.85 14.34
CA ARG A 774 -24.62 17.77 15.29
C ARG A 774 -25.08 18.03 16.71
N ILE A 775 -24.54 17.32 17.69
CA ILE A 775 -24.66 17.64 19.09
C ILE A 775 -23.29 18.13 19.58
N VAL A 776 -23.24 19.42 19.88
CA VAL A 776 -22.01 20.12 20.26
C VAL A 776 -22.04 20.40 21.75
N PRO A 777 -21.10 19.89 22.55
CA PRO A 777 -21.00 20.17 23.97
C PRO A 777 -20.70 21.67 24.21
N LEU A 778 -21.25 22.20 25.28
CA LEU A 778 -21.10 23.61 25.62
C LEU A 778 -19.62 24.00 25.83
N GLU A 779 -18.84 23.09 26.32
CA GLU A 779 -17.39 23.21 26.52
C GLU A 779 -16.63 23.57 25.23
N GLY A 780 -17.09 23.06 24.08
CA GLY A 780 -16.53 23.41 22.77
C GLY A 780 -16.73 24.90 22.44
N PHE A 781 -17.89 25.48 22.79
CA PHE A 781 -18.15 26.89 22.62
C PHE A 781 -17.36 27.76 23.63
N VAL A 782 -17.15 27.28 24.86
CA VAL A 782 -16.28 27.95 25.84
C VAL A 782 -14.83 28.03 25.31
N GLU A 783 -14.33 26.96 24.71
CA GLU A 783 -13.01 26.98 24.07
C GLU A 783 -12.98 27.93 22.86
N LEU A 784 -14.04 27.98 22.07
CA LEU A 784 -14.15 28.92 20.96
C LEU A 784 -14.13 30.38 21.45
N VAL A 785 -14.82 30.71 22.55
CA VAL A 785 -14.76 32.04 23.20
C VAL A 785 -13.33 32.42 23.55
N ASN A 786 -12.57 31.49 24.13
CA ASN A 786 -11.18 31.76 24.50
C ASN A 786 -10.29 32.04 23.28
N ARG A 787 -10.50 31.30 22.17
CA ARG A 787 -9.79 31.56 20.91
C ARG A 787 -10.16 32.89 20.29
N VAL A 788 -11.42 33.27 20.33
CA VAL A 788 -11.88 34.56 19.82
C VAL A 788 -11.34 35.71 20.66
N GLU A 789 -11.34 35.60 21.98
CA GLU A 789 -10.71 36.57 22.89
C GLU A 789 -9.21 36.72 22.59
N GLN A 790 -8.52 35.61 22.41
CA GLN A 790 -7.10 35.60 22.06
C GLN A 790 -6.87 36.33 20.73
N MET A 791 -7.73 36.16 19.71
CA MET A 791 -7.67 36.89 18.47
C MET A 791 -7.73 38.42 18.70
N TYR A 792 -8.70 38.88 19.45
CA TYR A 792 -8.83 40.33 19.74
C TYR A 792 -7.63 40.87 20.52
N ASN A 793 -7.13 40.12 21.48
CA ASN A 793 -5.90 40.52 22.24
C ASN A 793 -4.70 40.61 21.29
N PHE A 794 -4.51 39.70 20.37
CA PHE A 794 -3.43 39.74 19.39
C PHE A 794 -3.57 40.89 18.40
N ILE A 795 -4.79 41.22 17.98
CA ILE A 795 -5.04 42.38 17.12
C ILE A 795 -4.69 43.67 17.84
N GLU A 796 -5.09 43.82 19.14
CA GLU A 796 -4.84 44.97 19.95
C GLU A 796 -3.35 45.18 20.31
N THR A 797 -2.64 44.09 20.61
CA THR A 797 -1.21 44.12 21.02
C THR A 797 -0.22 44.08 19.86
N SER A 798 -0.71 43.88 18.63
CA SER A 798 0.15 43.78 17.44
C SER A 798 0.81 45.14 17.15
N THR A 799 2.15 45.13 17.11
CA THR A 799 2.96 46.31 16.80
C THR A 799 3.24 46.54 15.33
N ASP A 800 2.74 45.66 14.45
CA ASP A 800 2.89 45.80 13.01
C ASP A 800 2.04 46.97 12.46
N SER A 801 2.46 47.55 11.33
CA SER A 801 1.79 48.67 10.66
C SER A 801 0.63 48.31 9.77
N ASP A 802 0.26 47.02 9.72
CA ASP A 802 -0.81 46.55 8.84
C ASP A 802 -2.17 47.13 9.26
N PRO A 803 -3.06 47.40 8.31
CA PRO A 803 -4.44 47.81 8.59
C PRO A 803 -5.20 46.79 9.45
N LEU A 804 -6.11 47.23 10.33
CA LEU A 804 -6.90 46.35 11.19
C LEU A 804 -7.59 45.17 10.44
N PRO A 805 -8.16 45.35 9.26
CA PRO A 805 -8.75 44.23 8.52
C PRO A 805 -7.72 43.16 8.11
N VAL A 806 -6.50 43.56 7.77
CA VAL A 806 -5.43 42.63 7.41
C VAL A 806 -4.97 41.86 8.64
N LYS A 807 -4.81 42.54 9.79
CA LYS A 807 -4.53 41.90 11.07
C LYS A 807 -5.64 40.92 11.47
N ALA A 808 -6.90 41.33 11.34
CA ALA A 808 -8.05 40.49 11.62
C ALA A 808 -8.08 39.22 10.73
N GLU A 809 -7.84 39.35 9.42
CA GLU A 809 -7.80 38.23 8.50
C GLU A 809 -6.67 37.25 8.88
N ARG A 810 -5.47 37.77 9.18
CA ARG A 810 -4.33 36.96 9.61
C ARG A 810 -4.67 36.14 10.85
N TRP A 811 -5.28 36.76 11.87
CA TRP A 811 -5.60 36.04 13.11
C TRP A 811 -6.85 35.18 13.03
N LEU A 812 -7.84 35.52 12.22
CA LEU A 812 -8.96 34.64 11.89
C LEU A 812 -8.44 33.33 11.29
N GLN A 813 -7.52 33.44 10.35
CA GLN A 813 -6.88 32.25 9.74
C GLN A 813 -5.98 31.53 10.74
N ALA A 814 -5.10 32.29 11.45
CA ALA A 814 -4.14 31.74 12.38
C ALA A 814 -4.76 30.96 13.55
N LEU A 815 -5.94 31.34 14.00
CA LEU A 815 -6.65 30.69 15.10
C LEU A 815 -7.81 29.77 14.64
N GLY A 816 -7.97 29.56 13.32
CA GLY A 816 -9.02 28.72 12.76
C GLY A 816 -10.42 29.27 13.01
N LEU A 817 -10.56 30.59 12.97
CA LEU A 817 -11.81 31.29 13.26
C LEU A 817 -12.53 31.76 11.98
N SER A 818 -11.95 31.52 10.80
CA SER A 818 -12.61 31.81 9.52
C SER A 818 -13.81 30.89 9.32
N TRP A 819 -14.89 31.40 8.74
CA TRP A 819 -16.06 30.61 8.38
C TRP A 819 -15.76 29.66 7.19
N PRO A 820 -16.24 28.38 7.19
CA PRO A 820 -17.02 27.69 8.22
C PRO A 820 -16.20 27.03 9.33
N LEU A 821 -14.88 27.15 9.31
CA LEU A 821 -13.95 26.45 10.15
C LEU A 821 -14.16 26.72 11.64
N CYS A 822 -14.57 27.97 12.00
CA CYS A 822 -14.89 28.31 13.39
C CYS A 822 -15.99 27.42 14.00
N PHE A 823 -16.92 26.92 13.18
CA PHE A 823 -17.97 25.99 13.59
C PHE A 823 -17.55 24.54 13.38
N ASP A 824 -16.95 24.22 12.25
CA ASP A 824 -16.53 22.84 11.91
C ASP A 824 -15.42 22.30 12.83
N SER A 825 -14.66 23.19 13.48
CA SER A 825 -13.63 22.83 14.46
C SER A 825 -14.17 22.51 15.87
N LEU A 826 -15.45 22.71 16.12
CA LEU A 826 -16.06 22.39 17.41
C LEU A 826 -16.13 20.87 17.60
N PRO A 827 -15.92 20.35 18.84
CA PRO A 827 -16.16 18.95 19.10
C PRO A 827 -17.66 18.66 18.96
N PHE A 828 -18.02 17.63 18.22
CA PHE A 828 -19.42 17.22 18.06
C PHE A 828 -19.56 15.71 17.90
N THR A 829 -20.78 15.21 18.16
CA THR A 829 -21.22 13.87 17.78
C THR A 829 -22.44 14.03 16.88
N LEU A 830 -22.57 13.20 15.84
CA LEU A 830 -23.79 13.19 15.02
C LEU A 830 -24.94 12.59 15.83
N ALA A 831 -26.12 13.17 15.73
CA ALA A 831 -27.31 12.69 16.48
C ALA A 831 -27.64 11.22 16.11
N ASN A 832 -27.36 10.81 14.87
CA ASN A 832 -27.54 9.43 14.42
C ASN A 832 -26.54 8.43 15.02
N ASP A 833 -25.37 8.90 15.46
CA ASP A 833 -24.31 8.05 16.05
C ASP A 833 -24.50 7.82 17.57
N LEU A 834 -25.41 8.58 18.19
CA LEU A 834 -25.70 8.41 19.62
C LEU A 834 -26.64 7.22 19.85
N LYS A 835 -26.33 6.44 20.90
CA LYS A 835 -27.13 5.27 21.27
C LYS A 835 -28.57 5.71 21.50
N ARG A 836 -29.52 5.10 20.78
CA ARG A 836 -30.93 5.40 20.93
C ARG A 836 -31.52 4.83 22.23
N ALA A 837 -32.32 5.61 22.95
CA ALA A 837 -32.97 5.25 24.19
C ALA A 837 -34.47 5.13 23.99
N ASP A 838 -35.06 4.08 24.55
CA ASP A 838 -36.53 3.84 24.54
C ASP A 838 -37.24 4.82 25.47
N SER A 839 -38.33 5.45 24.98
CA SER A 839 -39.18 6.36 25.73
C SER A 839 -40.01 5.67 26.85
N GLN A 840 -40.05 4.33 26.85
CA GLN A 840 -40.85 3.54 27.85
C GLN A 840 -40.13 3.30 29.16
N SER A 841 -38.83 3.64 29.31
CA SER A 841 -38.11 3.46 30.57
C SER A 841 -38.49 4.48 31.67
N GLU A 842 -39.36 5.46 31.38
CA GLU A 842 -39.83 6.45 32.35
C GLU A 842 -41.01 5.97 33.25
N GLN A 843 -41.60 4.77 33.06
CA GLN A 843 -42.74 4.28 33.85
C GLN A 843 -42.39 3.31 34.95
N ILE A 844 -41.13 2.99 35.17
CA ILE A 844 -40.68 2.07 36.23
C ILE A 844 -39.49 2.69 36.99
N ALA A 845 -39.66 3.82 37.60
CA ALA A 845 -38.80 4.33 38.68
C ALA A 845 -39.67 5.12 39.70
#